data_2fb0851e3bc13fd3422597baf17f47c1
#
_entry.id   2fb0851e3bc13fd3422597baf17f47c1
#
_cell.length_a   1.000
_cell.length_b   1.000
_cell.length_c   1.000
_cell.angle_alpha   90.00
_cell.angle_beta   90.00
_cell.angle_gamma   90.00
#
_symmetry.space_group_name_H-M   'P 1'
#
loop_
_entity.id
_entity.type
_entity.pdbx_description
1 polymer ?
#
loop_
_entity_poly.entity_id
_entity_poly.type
_entity_poly.pdbx_seq_one_letter_code
_entity_poly.pdbx_strand_id
1 'polypeptide(L)'
;MAHGASVAVFIAQLVVLLSCGRLAGELMQRVGQPAVTGQIIAGVLLGPSVLGALAPQWWHGLFPAVAQQQAMLDAIAQLGILLLLLITGMETDLSVFRDARRPAVAVSVSGIIVPFLCGCLLGALLPGAMLPQPQRRLITTLFLGTALSVSSVKIVALVVRELGFLRRTVGQVIVAAAILDDTIGWIVLSVIFGLALRGALDFAAVAHSVLGVALFLALSLTFGRRLVFRILRWSNDTLESEMANITTILVIMGLLALLTNVLGVHFVLGAFVAGLLLGQSPMLTRQLGAQLRGLIVGLFMPVFFTLVGLTIDVSALGQPQFLWLTLGLIALASVGKFLGAFIGGRFGGVSPAESFAVGSGMNARGSTEVIVASIGLQLGALDVRWFTAIVAMAVVTTMAMPPMLRWAFGRLPMSEEERTRLEREEFEARAFLPRVERLLVAVDDSASGSLASHLAGLLAAARRTPTTVLHLDTMRTDAERQARHAERSGALVEAAATAGAEASAASRVPSPPATSNPIDVTTRTGTVDSAQSAVAAEAQKGYGLLLIGSEPAAVGNGFAPQITQTAQGFPGPFAIAIARGQQRTSAAAPLRVLVTVSGTRVSRQGAEVAIALAHASRGSVTALYVGAPRAGSLWRLQFGEALAPRGYADAVVREVIEMGEHYGIEVRARIRPSGSVRSAVLRELTRGPYNLLVMGVSPRPGAQLFLGEIAAEMLARVGTSLLFVCPEPVPGAEAQRPSANPGV
;
A
#
# COMPACT_ATOMS: atom_id res chain seq x y z
N MET A 1 -35.58 31.01 24.79
CA MET A 1 -35.84 29.62 24.38
C MET A 1 -34.54 28.84 24.56
N ALA A 2 -34.52 27.87 25.43
CA ALA A 2 -33.35 27.02 25.62
C ALA A 2 -33.15 26.21 24.33
N HIS A 3 -32.17 26.54 23.53
CA HIS A 3 -31.83 25.81 22.34
C HIS A 3 -31.12 24.50 22.82
N GLY A 4 -31.89 23.42 22.91
CA GLY A 4 -31.35 22.10 23.04
C GLY A 4 -30.47 21.79 21.83
N ALA A 5 -29.64 20.70 21.90
CA ALA A 5 -28.82 20.26 20.77
C ALA A 5 -29.68 20.13 19.51
N SER A 6 -29.26 20.77 18.43
CA SER A 6 -29.97 20.76 17.16
C SER A 6 -29.17 19.99 16.11
N VAL A 7 -29.76 18.91 15.55
CA VAL A 7 -29.17 18.15 14.45
C VAL A 7 -28.93 19.06 13.23
N ALA A 8 -29.81 20.03 12.97
CA ALA A 8 -29.63 20.96 11.86
C ALA A 8 -28.37 21.83 12.03
N VAL A 9 -28.12 22.35 13.26
CA VAL A 9 -26.89 23.09 13.58
C VAL A 9 -25.66 22.20 13.42
N PHE A 10 -25.73 20.95 13.86
CA PHE A 10 -24.64 20.01 13.70
C PHE A 10 -24.32 19.72 12.22
N ILE A 11 -25.35 19.53 11.38
CA ILE A 11 -25.14 19.36 9.94
C ILE A 11 -24.53 20.63 9.33
N ALA A 12 -25.01 21.83 9.71
CA ALA A 12 -24.45 23.10 9.26
C ALA A 12 -22.97 23.24 9.66
N GLN A 13 -22.63 22.87 10.90
CA GLN A 13 -21.25 22.83 11.38
C GLN A 13 -20.38 21.89 10.51
N LEU A 14 -20.84 20.67 10.25
CA LEU A 14 -20.11 19.72 9.39
C LEU A 14 -19.90 20.25 7.98
N VAL A 15 -20.93 20.85 7.37
CA VAL A 15 -20.83 21.44 6.02
C VAL A 15 -19.79 22.55 5.99
N VAL A 16 -19.79 23.44 6.98
CA VAL A 16 -18.84 24.56 7.05
C VAL A 16 -17.42 24.05 7.29
N LEU A 17 -17.23 23.12 8.26
CA LEU A 17 -15.92 22.55 8.58
C LEU A 17 -15.33 21.80 7.38
N LEU A 18 -16.14 20.99 6.69
CA LEU A 18 -15.72 20.26 5.49
C LEU A 18 -15.35 21.21 4.35
N SER A 19 -16.23 22.17 4.06
CA SER A 19 -16.03 23.08 2.92
C SER A 19 -14.82 23.97 3.12
N CYS A 20 -14.73 24.64 4.26
CA CYS A 20 -13.61 25.53 4.56
C CYS A 20 -12.30 24.75 4.73
N GLY A 21 -12.33 23.61 5.43
CA GLY A 21 -11.17 22.75 5.62
C GLY A 21 -10.66 22.17 4.29
N ARG A 22 -11.57 21.75 3.41
CA ARG A 22 -11.17 21.22 2.07
C ARG A 22 -10.61 22.32 1.18
N LEU A 23 -11.27 23.46 1.09
CA LEU A 23 -10.82 24.59 0.26
C LEU A 23 -9.45 25.11 0.71
N ALA A 24 -9.26 25.34 2.01
CA ALA A 24 -7.98 25.79 2.53
C ALA A 24 -6.88 24.74 2.40
N GLY A 25 -7.23 23.44 2.58
CA GLY A 25 -6.31 22.34 2.34
C GLY A 25 -5.84 22.27 0.88
N GLU A 26 -6.74 22.43 -0.07
CA GLU A 26 -6.43 22.45 -1.51
C GLU A 26 -5.55 23.67 -1.87
N LEU A 27 -5.85 24.85 -1.28
CA LEU A 27 -5.05 26.05 -1.48
C LEU A 27 -3.60 25.84 -0.99
N MET A 28 -3.44 25.23 0.18
CA MET A 28 -2.09 24.92 0.70
C MET A 28 -1.34 23.93 -0.19
N GLN A 29 -2.01 22.90 -0.71
CA GLN A 29 -1.38 21.96 -1.64
C GLN A 29 -0.89 22.65 -2.93
N ARG A 30 -1.64 23.62 -3.45
CA ARG A 30 -1.21 24.39 -4.64
C ARG A 30 0.07 25.20 -4.41
N VAL A 31 0.34 25.61 -3.18
CA VAL A 31 1.60 26.29 -2.81
C VAL A 31 2.67 25.32 -2.29
N GLY A 32 2.47 24.00 -2.49
CA GLY A 32 3.43 22.96 -2.10
C GLY A 32 3.50 22.73 -0.59
N GLN A 33 2.43 23.02 0.14
CA GLN A 33 2.31 22.79 1.59
C GLN A 33 1.32 21.68 1.90
N PRO A 34 1.45 20.96 3.03
CA PRO A 34 0.52 19.92 3.42
C PRO A 34 -0.91 20.44 3.61
N ALA A 35 -1.93 19.68 3.16
CA ALA A 35 -3.34 20.05 3.31
C ALA A 35 -3.75 20.27 4.77
N VAL A 36 -3.16 19.51 5.71
CA VAL A 36 -3.40 19.63 7.17
C VAL A 36 -3.17 21.06 7.65
N THR A 37 -2.12 21.73 7.18
CA THR A 37 -1.84 23.13 7.54
C THR A 37 -2.98 24.04 7.14
N GLY A 38 -3.52 23.89 5.93
CA GLY A 38 -4.68 24.67 5.46
C GLY A 38 -5.94 24.38 6.28
N GLN A 39 -6.19 23.12 6.63
CA GLN A 39 -7.34 22.73 7.45
C GLN A 39 -7.30 23.35 8.84
N ILE A 40 -6.12 23.36 9.49
CA ILE A 40 -5.92 24.04 10.78
C ILE A 40 -6.14 25.55 10.64
N ILE A 41 -5.58 26.17 9.61
CA ILE A 41 -5.77 27.63 9.35
C ILE A 41 -7.25 27.94 9.12
N ALA A 42 -7.98 27.10 8.35
CA ALA A 42 -9.43 27.26 8.18
C ALA A 42 -10.17 27.24 9.53
N GLY A 43 -9.77 26.34 10.43
CA GLY A 43 -10.32 26.27 11.79
C GLY A 43 -10.03 27.53 12.61
N VAL A 44 -8.81 28.05 12.54
CA VAL A 44 -8.45 29.32 13.19
C VAL A 44 -9.30 30.49 12.66
N LEU A 45 -9.52 30.55 11.35
CA LEU A 45 -10.35 31.59 10.73
C LEU A 45 -11.82 31.45 11.13
N LEU A 46 -12.34 30.24 11.30
CA LEU A 46 -13.71 29.98 11.79
C LEU A 46 -13.82 30.08 13.32
N GLY A 47 -12.70 30.15 14.02
CA GLY A 47 -12.61 30.11 15.47
C GLY A 47 -13.02 31.44 16.16
N PRO A 48 -13.03 31.39 17.50
CA PRO A 48 -13.39 32.57 18.30
C PRO A 48 -12.46 33.75 18.08
N SER A 49 -11.22 33.50 17.75
CA SER A 49 -10.19 34.54 17.56
C SER A 49 -10.37 35.38 16.29
N VAL A 50 -11.01 34.87 15.25
CA VAL A 50 -11.20 35.58 13.97
C VAL A 50 -12.69 35.78 13.70
N LEU A 51 -13.44 34.72 13.34
CA LEU A 51 -14.87 34.85 13.05
C LEU A 51 -15.65 35.28 14.28
N GLY A 52 -15.31 34.77 15.46
CA GLY A 52 -15.94 35.16 16.73
C GLY A 52 -15.69 36.63 17.10
N ALA A 53 -14.52 37.17 16.76
CA ALA A 53 -14.20 38.58 16.97
C ALA A 53 -14.84 39.50 15.93
N LEU A 54 -14.86 39.08 14.64
CA LEU A 54 -15.39 39.91 13.53
C LEU A 54 -16.91 39.86 13.43
N ALA A 55 -17.53 38.71 13.70
CA ALA A 55 -18.97 38.46 13.56
C ALA A 55 -19.52 37.59 14.70
N PRO A 56 -19.58 38.08 15.94
CA PRO A 56 -19.95 37.29 17.12
C PRO A 56 -21.32 36.61 16.98
N GLN A 57 -22.29 37.28 16.39
CA GLN A 57 -23.65 36.75 16.23
C GLN A 57 -23.69 35.51 15.34
N TRP A 58 -22.97 35.53 14.22
CA TRP A 58 -22.85 34.41 13.31
C TRP A 58 -22.08 33.26 13.95
N TRP A 59 -21.03 33.57 14.68
CA TRP A 59 -20.22 32.55 15.36
C TRP A 59 -21.01 31.86 16.45
N HIS A 60 -21.72 32.58 17.34
CA HIS A 60 -22.55 31.96 18.37
C HIS A 60 -23.75 31.20 17.79
N GLY A 61 -24.26 31.58 16.62
CA GLY A 61 -25.31 30.86 15.92
C GLY A 61 -24.82 29.54 15.36
N LEU A 62 -23.58 29.50 14.82
CA LEU A 62 -22.98 28.31 14.23
C LEU A 62 -22.31 27.39 15.27
N PHE A 63 -21.64 27.97 16.27
CA PHE A 63 -20.94 27.25 17.34
C PHE A 63 -21.50 27.64 18.74
N PRO A 64 -22.75 27.24 19.04
CA PRO A 64 -23.35 27.56 20.32
C PRO A 64 -22.62 26.84 21.46
N ALA A 65 -22.45 27.52 22.59
CA ALA A 65 -21.81 26.98 23.78
C ALA A 65 -22.74 26.02 24.56
N VAL A 66 -23.32 25.03 23.86
CA VAL A 66 -24.20 24.00 24.41
C VAL A 66 -23.41 22.69 24.53
N ALA A 67 -23.32 22.12 25.73
CA ALA A 67 -22.51 20.92 26.03
C ALA A 67 -22.86 19.74 25.11
N GLN A 68 -24.15 19.50 24.83
CA GLN A 68 -24.55 18.41 23.93
C GLN A 68 -24.09 18.65 22.48
N GLN A 69 -24.09 19.91 22.02
CA GLN A 69 -23.62 20.23 20.67
C GLN A 69 -22.10 20.01 20.54
N GLN A 70 -21.35 20.40 21.56
CA GLN A 70 -19.91 20.14 21.63
C GLN A 70 -19.61 18.64 21.67
N ALA A 71 -20.36 17.86 22.46
CA ALA A 71 -20.21 16.41 22.54
C ALA A 71 -20.43 15.73 21.17
N MET A 72 -21.32 16.22 20.31
CA MET A 72 -21.51 15.67 18.95
C MET A 72 -20.26 15.92 18.07
N LEU A 73 -19.69 17.11 18.15
CA LEU A 73 -18.45 17.43 17.42
C LEU A 73 -17.25 16.63 17.96
N ASP A 74 -17.15 16.50 19.28
CA ASP A 74 -16.09 15.72 19.93
C ASP A 74 -16.17 14.24 19.56
N ALA A 75 -17.37 13.66 19.47
CA ALA A 75 -17.56 12.28 19.06
C ALA A 75 -17.04 12.03 17.63
N ILE A 76 -17.33 12.92 16.68
CA ILE A 76 -16.81 12.83 15.32
C ILE A 76 -15.29 13.04 15.29
N ALA A 77 -14.78 13.99 16.07
CA ALA A 77 -13.34 14.23 16.17
C ALA A 77 -12.61 13.00 16.69
N GLN A 78 -13.11 12.34 17.75
CA GLN A 78 -12.52 11.12 18.31
C GLN A 78 -12.57 9.95 17.34
N LEU A 79 -13.70 9.75 16.64
CA LEU A 79 -13.79 8.75 15.58
C LEU A 79 -12.80 9.07 14.44
N GLY A 80 -12.68 10.34 14.07
CA GLY A 80 -11.69 10.80 13.10
C GLY A 80 -10.25 10.48 13.49
N ILE A 81 -9.89 10.67 14.76
CA ILE A 81 -8.57 10.29 15.29
C ILE A 81 -8.33 8.78 15.14
N LEU A 82 -9.29 7.94 15.58
CA LEU A 82 -9.18 6.48 15.47
C LEU A 82 -8.96 6.03 14.03
N LEU A 83 -9.75 6.54 13.10
CA LEU A 83 -9.66 6.22 11.69
C LEU A 83 -8.37 6.74 11.04
N LEU A 84 -7.92 7.93 11.42
CA LEU A 84 -6.62 8.47 10.98
C LEU A 84 -5.46 7.59 11.44
N LEU A 85 -5.54 7.06 12.65
CA LEU A 85 -4.50 6.18 13.19
C LEU A 85 -4.56 4.77 12.60
N LEU A 86 -5.76 4.27 12.32
CA LEU A 86 -5.92 3.04 11.53
C LEU A 86 -5.15 3.14 10.21
N ILE A 87 -5.39 4.20 9.42
CA ILE A 87 -4.65 4.40 8.17
C ILE A 87 -3.15 4.57 8.41
N THR A 88 -2.76 5.33 9.44
CA THR A 88 -1.33 5.52 9.74
C THR A 88 -0.66 4.18 10.03
N GLY A 89 -1.31 3.31 10.80
CA GLY A 89 -0.83 1.96 11.05
C GLY A 89 -0.79 1.11 9.78
N MET A 90 -1.83 1.16 8.93
CA MET A 90 -1.87 0.41 7.66
C MET A 90 -0.79 0.85 6.66
N GLU A 91 -0.43 2.12 6.66
CA GLU A 91 0.64 2.68 5.82
C GLU A 91 2.05 2.43 6.37
N THR A 92 2.15 1.93 7.60
CA THR A 92 3.42 1.64 8.26
C THR A 92 4.03 0.37 7.71
N ASP A 93 4.97 0.51 6.77
CA ASP A 93 5.70 -0.62 6.18
C ASP A 93 6.95 -0.95 7.00
N LEU A 94 6.88 -2.04 7.77
CA LEU A 94 8.00 -2.54 8.55
C LEU A 94 9.11 -3.17 7.69
N SER A 95 8.90 -3.41 6.41
CA SER A 95 9.92 -3.96 5.51
C SER A 95 11.03 -2.94 5.23
N VAL A 96 10.70 -1.66 5.22
CA VAL A 96 11.66 -0.55 5.05
C VAL A 96 12.75 -0.55 6.14
N PHE A 97 12.44 -1.13 7.32
CA PHE A 97 13.43 -1.29 8.39
C PHE A 97 14.54 -2.28 8.06
N ARG A 98 14.33 -3.22 7.14
CA ARG A 98 15.28 -4.34 6.97
C ARG A 98 16.62 -3.89 6.45
N ASP A 99 16.65 -2.87 5.60
CA ASP A 99 17.86 -2.40 4.92
C ASP A 99 18.52 -1.19 5.61
N ALA A 100 17.76 -0.38 6.37
CA ALA A 100 18.23 0.82 7.04
C ALA A 100 18.19 0.73 8.58
N ARG A 101 18.23 -0.48 9.17
CA ARG A 101 17.96 -0.70 10.62
C ARG A 101 18.81 0.16 11.55
N ARG A 102 20.13 0.10 11.40
CA ARG A 102 21.04 0.81 12.30
C ARG A 102 20.90 2.33 12.26
N PRO A 103 20.97 2.99 11.08
CA PRO A 103 20.82 4.43 11.02
C PRO A 103 19.41 4.88 11.41
N ALA A 104 18.33 4.18 10.99
CA ALA A 104 16.98 4.56 11.34
C ALA A 104 16.71 4.49 12.86
N VAL A 105 17.17 3.43 13.54
CA VAL A 105 17.04 3.30 15.00
C VAL A 105 17.84 4.36 15.71
N ALA A 106 19.10 4.59 15.31
CA ALA A 106 19.94 5.60 15.93
C ALA A 106 19.34 7.02 15.78
N VAL A 107 18.84 7.35 14.59
CA VAL A 107 18.16 8.63 14.31
C VAL A 107 16.90 8.78 15.14
N SER A 108 16.05 7.74 15.21
CA SER A 108 14.82 7.79 15.99
C SER A 108 15.09 7.92 17.47
N VAL A 109 15.94 7.06 18.04
CA VAL A 109 16.23 7.08 19.49
C VAL A 109 16.80 8.43 19.93
N SER A 110 17.83 8.95 19.26
CA SER A 110 18.40 10.25 19.60
C SER A 110 17.48 11.41 19.23
N GLY A 111 16.74 11.28 18.11
CA GLY A 111 15.72 12.22 17.65
C GLY A 111 14.47 12.30 18.54
N ILE A 112 14.25 11.32 19.43
CA ILE A 112 13.23 11.36 20.50
C ILE A 112 13.86 11.86 21.79
N ILE A 113 14.98 11.30 22.24
CA ILE A 113 15.55 11.59 23.55
C ILE A 113 15.93 13.06 23.68
N VAL A 114 16.64 13.62 22.68
CA VAL A 114 17.14 15.01 22.77
C VAL A 114 15.99 16.02 22.89
N PRO A 115 15.00 16.07 21.97
CA PRO A 115 13.91 17.02 22.11
C PRO A 115 12.97 16.72 23.28
N PHE A 116 12.81 15.44 23.69
CA PHE A 116 12.08 15.08 24.90
C PHE A 116 12.71 15.71 26.15
N LEU A 117 14.01 15.58 26.31
CA LEU A 117 14.76 16.22 27.41
C LEU A 117 14.68 17.74 27.34
N CYS A 118 14.74 18.33 26.14
CA CYS A 118 14.54 19.77 25.95
C CYS A 118 13.14 20.21 26.44
N GLY A 119 12.08 19.46 26.10
CA GLY A 119 10.74 19.75 26.55
C GLY A 119 10.54 19.54 28.05
N CYS A 120 11.18 18.49 28.61
CA CYS A 120 11.18 18.26 30.06
C CYS A 120 11.94 19.39 30.80
N LEU A 121 13.07 19.83 30.30
CA LEU A 121 13.81 20.96 30.86
C LEU A 121 12.97 22.24 30.84
N LEU A 122 12.32 22.52 29.69
CA LEU A 122 11.42 23.66 29.59
C LEU A 122 10.31 23.58 30.65
N GLY A 123 9.57 22.46 30.75
CA GLY A 123 8.49 22.26 31.69
C GLY A 123 8.92 22.35 33.15
N ALA A 124 10.14 21.88 33.47
CA ALA A 124 10.73 21.99 34.82
C ALA A 124 11.08 23.43 35.22
N LEU A 125 11.56 24.23 34.24
CA LEU A 125 11.96 25.63 34.45
C LEU A 125 10.79 26.62 34.41
N LEU A 126 9.60 26.21 33.98
CA LEU A 126 8.44 27.11 33.88
C LEU A 126 8.02 27.66 35.24
N PRO A 127 7.73 28.97 35.31
CA PRO A 127 7.10 29.55 36.51
C PRO A 127 5.78 28.88 36.83
N GLY A 128 5.45 28.72 38.13
CA GLY A 128 4.20 28.08 38.57
C GLY A 128 2.93 28.76 38.01
N ALA A 129 2.97 30.08 37.77
CA ALA A 129 1.87 30.83 37.16
C ALA A 129 1.58 30.48 35.70
N MET A 130 2.52 29.82 34.98
CA MET A 130 2.37 29.39 33.59
C MET A 130 1.95 27.93 33.47
N LEU A 131 1.81 27.23 34.59
CA LEU A 131 1.37 25.84 34.62
C LEU A 131 -0.14 25.79 34.79
N PRO A 132 -0.87 24.93 34.02
CA PRO A 132 -2.31 24.73 34.18
C PRO A 132 -2.67 24.32 35.61
N GLN A 133 -1.89 23.41 36.17
CA GLN A 133 -2.02 22.88 37.53
C GLN A 133 -0.61 22.70 38.13
N PRO A 134 -0.15 23.61 39.04
CA PRO A 134 1.18 23.52 39.64
C PRO A 134 1.47 22.18 40.35
N GLN A 135 0.43 21.53 40.88
CA GLN A 135 0.53 20.22 41.54
C GLN A 135 0.83 19.08 40.55
N ARG A 136 0.48 19.26 39.29
CA ARG A 136 0.71 18.29 38.21
C ARG A 136 1.85 18.68 37.27
N ARG A 137 2.79 19.51 37.74
CA ARG A 137 3.95 19.99 36.97
C ARG A 137 4.61 18.88 36.14
N LEU A 138 4.82 17.70 36.74
CA LEU A 138 5.49 16.59 36.07
C LEU A 138 4.70 16.11 34.86
N ILE A 139 3.37 15.99 34.94
CA ILE A 139 2.54 15.53 33.83
C ILE A 139 2.61 16.54 32.69
N THR A 140 2.47 17.83 32.98
CA THR A 140 2.68 18.92 31.99
C THR A 140 4.07 18.85 31.36
N THR A 141 5.11 18.64 32.16
CA THR A 141 6.49 18.50 31.70
C THR A 141 6.66 17.33 30.74
N LEU A 142 6.07 16.16 31.07
CA LEU A 142 6.12 14.97 30.22
C LEU A 142 5.32 15.16 28.90
N PHE A 143 4.17 15.81 28.97
CA PHE A 143 3.41 16.17 27.76
C PHE A 143 4.17 17.12 26.84
N LEU A 144 4.85 18.14 27.39
CA LEU A 144 5.71 19.05 26.63
C LEU A 144 6.88 18.29 26.00
N GLY A 145 7.54 17.41 26.79
CA GLY A 145 8.60 16.53 26.28
C GLY A 145 8.13 15.69 25.09
N THR A 146 6.96 15.06 25.22
CA THR A 146 6.39 14.24 24.16
C THR A 146 6.02 15.07 22.92
N ALA A 147 5.38 16.21 23.11
CA ALA A 147 5.00 17.12 22.02
C ALA A 147 6.21 17.62 21.22
N LEU A 148 7.37 17.80 21.88
CA LEU A 148 8.61 18.20 21.22
C LEU A 148 9.34 17.03 20.55
N SER A 149 9.10 15.80 20.97
CA SER A 149 9.88 14.62 20.52
C SER A 149 9.32 13.94 19.28
N VAL A 150 7.99 13.90 19.11
CA VAL A 150 7.33 13.16 18.03
C VAL A 150 7.53 13.87 16.68
N SER A 151 7.59 13.10 15.58
CA SER A 151 7.65 13.59 14.19
C SER A 151 6.49 12.97 13.39
N SER A 152 5.95 13.71 12.42
CA SER A 152 4.87 13.20 11.58
C SER A 152 5.38 12.41 10.39
N VAL A 153 5.24 11.09 10.42
CA VAL A 153 5.64 10.21 9.29
C VAL A 153 4.94 10.57 7.98
N LYS A 154 3.64 10.95 8.04
CA LYS A 154 2.85 11.25 6.84
C LYS A 154 3.40 12.44 6.05
N ILE A 155 3.75 13.51 6.75
CA ILE A 155 4.28 14.73 6.13
C ILE A 155 5.69 14.46 5.60
N VAL A 156 6.53 13.82 6.41
CA VAL A 156 7.89 13.42 6.02
C VAL A 156 7.87 12.57 4.75
N ALA A 157 7.09 11.48 4.75
CA ALA A 157 7.00 10.56 3.61
C ALA A 157 6.45 11.24 2.35
N LEU A 158 5.45 12.13 2.51
CA LEU A 158 4.88 12.90 1.41
C LEU A 158 5.95 13.78 0.75
N VAL A 159 6.65 14.59 1.54
CA VAL A 159 7.65 15.53 1.02
C VAL A 159 8.85 14.79 0.43
N VAL A 160 9.35 13.75 1.09
CA VAL A 160 10.45 12.91 0.56
C VAL A 160 10.06 12.26 -0.77
N ARG A 161 8.79 11.82 -0.90
CA ARG A 161 8.24 11.27 -2.15
C ARG A 161 8.11 12.32 -3.25
N GLU A 162 7.58 13.50 -2.96
CA GLU A 162 7.44 14.60 -3.92
C GLU A 162 8.79 15.08 -4.44
N LEU A 163 9.83 15.02 -3.61
CA LEU A 163 11.20 15.34 -3.98
C LEU A 163 11.93 14.21 -4.74
N GLY A 164 11.29 13.05 -4.93
CA GLY A 164 11.89 11.89 -5.62
C GLY A 164 12.91 11.11 -4.80
N PHE A 165 13.04 11.40 -3.50
CA PHE A 165 14.06 10.79 -2.62
C PHE A 165 13.57 9.56 -1.84
N LEU A 166 12.31 9.12 -2.01
CA LEU A 166 11.76 7.99 -1.29
C LEU A 166 12.52 6.68 -1.51
N ARG A 167 13.10 6.52 -2.70
CA ARG A 167 13.91 5.34 -3.05
C ARG A 167 15.38 5.50 -2.69
N ARG A 168 15.85 6.70 -2.39
CA ARG A 168 17.24 6.93 -1.97
C ARG A 168 17.47 6.50 -0.53
N THR A 169 18.68 6.06 -0.21
CA THR A 169 19.06 5.56 1.12
C THR A 169 18.74 6.58 2.22
N VAL A 170 19.06 7.86 2.00
CA VAL A 170 18.76 8.93 2.96
C VAL A 170 17.25 9.12 3.16
N GLY A 171 16.46 9.04 2.09
CA GLY A 171 15.00 9.12 2.16
C GLY A 171 14.39 7.94 2.92
N GLN A 172 14.90 6.73 2.70
CA GLN A 172 14.50 5.53 3.44
C GLN A 172 14.83 5.63 4.93
N VAL A 173 16.01 6.14 5.29
CA VAL A 173 16.40 6.38 6.69
C VAL A 173 15.46 7.39 7.35
N ILE A 174 15.15 8.51 6.68
CA ILE A 174 14.24 9.54 7.20
C ILE A 174 12.85 8.95 7.44
N VAL A 175 12.28 8.24 6.47
CA VAL A 175 10.94 7.66 6.58
C VAL A 175 10.91 6.55 7.63
N ALA A 176 11.90 5.66 7.65
CA ALA A 176 12.00 4.60 8.65
C ALA A 176 12.15 5.16 10.07
N ALA A 177 12.99 6.18 10.26
CA ALA A 177 13.14 6.85 11.56
C ALA A 177 11.82 7.53 11.98
N ALA A 178 11.11 8.19 11.07
CA ALA A 178 9.82 8.83 11.37
C ALA A 178 8.73 7.81 11.75
N ILE A 179 8.73 6.61 11.14
CA ILE A 179 7.84 5.51 11.51
C ILE A 179 8.12 5.03 12.95
N LEU A 180 9.40 4.88 13.30
CA LEU A 180 9.81 4.53 14.67
C LEU A 180 9.40 5.62 15.66
N ASP A 181 9.61 6.87 15.31
CA ASP A 181 9.24 8.03 16.13
C ASP A 181 7.75 8.03 16.45
N ASP A 182 6.91 7.85 15.44
CA ASP A 182 5.45 7.77 15.61
C ASP A 182 5.08 6.59 16.55
N THR A 183 5.64 5.40 16.29
CA THR A 183 5.38 4.21 17.11
C THR A 183 5.81 4.41 18.57
N ILE A 184 7.03 4.89 18.81
CA ILE A 184 7.54 5.15 20.15
C ILE A 184 6.75 6.30 20.81
N GLY A 185 6.38 7.33 20.05
CA GLY A 185 5.56 8.44 20.53
C GLY A 185 4.22 7.98 21.10
N TRP A 186 3.54 7.04 20.43
CA TRP A 186 2.29 6.46 20.94
C TRP A 186 2.49 5.62 22.20
N ILE A 187 3.60 4.91 22.32
CA ILE A 187 3.97 4.16 23.52
C ILE A 187 4.20 5.13 24.70
N VAL A 188 5.02 6.15 24.49
CA VAL A 188 5.33 7.18 25.50
C VAL A 188 4.06 7.91 25.95
N LEU A 189 3.22 8.33 24.99
CA LEU A 189 1.94 8.97 25.30
C LEU A 189 1.03 8.07 26.12
N SER A 190 0.96 6.78 25.79
CA SER A 190 0.12 5.82 26.51
C SER A 190 0.59 5.60 27.96
N VAL A 191 1.90 5.60 28.19
CA VAL A 191 2.48 5.55 29.53
C VAL A 191 2.14 6.82 30.32
N ILE A 192 2.30 8.00 29.70
CA ILE A 192 2.01 9.29 30.35
C ILE A 192 0.50 9.42 30.64
N PHE A 193 -0.35 8.93 29.76
CA PHE A 193 -1.79 8.87 29.96
C PHE A 193 -2.14 8.02 31.20
N GLY A 194 -1.56 6.83 31.31
CA GLY A 194 -1.75 5.97 32.49
C GLY A 194 -1.30 6.62 33.81
N LEU A 195 -0.19 7.39 33.76
CA LEU A 195 0.29 8.17 34.90
C LEU A 195 -0.66 9.32 35.26
N ALA A 196 -1.19 10.03 34.25
CA ALA A 196 -2.10 11.16 34.44
C ALA A 196 -3.42 10.76 35.08
N LEU A 197 -3.94 9.56 34.77
CA LEU A 197 -5.18 9.01 35.36
C LEU A 197 -5.02 8.60 36.83
N ARG A 198 -3.86 8.10 37.22
CA ARG A 198 -3.65 7.56 38.59
C ARG A 198 -3.21 8.60 39.61
N GLY A 199 -2.76 9.77 39.17
CA GLY A 199 -2.47 10.95 40.02
C GLY A 199 -1.27 10.83 40.96
N ALA A 200 -0.65 9.68 41.09
CA ALA A 200 0.52 9.44 41.94
C ALA A 200 1.68 8.84 41.14
N LEU A 201 2.88 9.34 41.38
CA LEU A 201 4.12 8.77 40.88
C LEU A 201 4.53 7.59 41.76
N ASP A 202 3.83 6.50 41.64
CA ASP A 202 4.28 5.24 42.22
C ASP A 202 5.06 4.48 41.12
N PHE A 203 6.27 4.02 41.48
CA PHE A 203 7.09 3.20 40.59
C PHE A 203 6.31 1.97 40.09
N ALA A 204 5.46 1.40 40.93
CA ALA A 204 4.60 0.31 40.54
C ALA A 204 3.57 0.70 39.46
N ALA A 205 3.02 1.92 39.54
CA ALA A 205 2.07 2.43 38.52
C ALA A 205 2.74 2.65 37.15
N VAL A 206 3.98 3.19 37.16
CA VAL A 206 4.78 3.32 35.93
C VAL A 206 5.10 1.96 35.34
N ALA A 207 5.61 1.04 36.16
CA ALA A 207 5.95 -0.31 35.76
C ALA A 207 4.74 -1.05 35.18
N HIS A 208 3.57 -0.91 35.81
CA HIS A 208 2.34 -1.52 35.33
C HIS A 208 1.91 -0.97 33.96
N SER A 209 1.98 0.35 33.76
CA SER A 209 1.64 0.98 32.48
C SER A 209 2.61 0.56 31.36
N VAL A 210 3.91 0.58 31.63
CA VAL A 210 4.95 0.14 30.67
C VAL A 210 4.78 -1.35 30.35
N LEU A 211 4.59 -2.20 31.37
CA LEU A 211 4.40 -3.63 31.19
C LEU A 211 3.11 -3.95 30.45
N GLY A 212 2.01 -3.23 30.77
CA GLY A 212 0.73 -3.36 30.06
C GLY A 212 0.84 -3.03 28.57
N VAL A 213 1.49 -1.91 28.22
CA VAL A 213 1.75 -1.54 26.83
C VAL A 213 2.66 -2.57 26.14
N ALA A 214 3.74 -2.98 26.79
CA ALA A 214 4.68 -3.96 26.24
C ALA A 214 4.00 -5.32 26.01
N LEU A 215 3.21 -5.79 26.97
CA LEU A 215 2.44 -7.03 26.88
C LEU A 215 1.39 -6.94 25.76
N PHE A 216 0.64 -5.84 25.69
CA PHE A 216 -0.33 -5.60 24.62
C PHE A 216 0.34 -5.66 23.24
N LEU A 217 1.45 -4.96 23.06
CA LEU A 217 2.20 -4.97 21.78
C LEU A 217 2.74 -6.36 21.45
N ALA A 218 3.35 -7.05 22.42
CA ALA A 218 3.89 -8.39 22.23
C ALA A 218 2.79 -9.38 21.82
N LEU A 219 1.65 -9.38 22.52
CA LEU A 219 0.51 -10.24 22.21
C LEU A 219 -0.12 -9.88 20.85
N SER A 220 -0.29 -8.59 20.55
CA SER A 220 -0.87 -8.13 19.31
C SER A 220 0.02 -8.49 18.11
N LEU A 221 1.33 -8.29 18.19
CA LEU A 221 2.26 -8.57 17.07
C LEU A 221 2.53 -10.07 16.88
N THR A 222 2.37 -10.90 17.91
CA THR A 222 2.57 -12.36 17.82
C THR A 222 1.28 -13.10 17.50
N PHE A 223 0.32 -13.07 18.41
CA PHE A 223 -0.98 -13.76 18.27
C PHE A 223 -1.98 -12.95 17.45
N GLY A 224 -2.03 -11.63 17.67
CA GLY A 224 -2.96 -10.73 16.98
C GLY A 224 -2.82 -10.80 15.48
N ARG A 225 -1.59 -10.86 14.96
CA ARG A 225 -1.34 -11.01 13.52
C ARG A 225 -1.99 -12.27 12.94
N ARG A 226 -1.86 -13.41 13.61
CA ARG A 226 -2.48 -14.67 13.16
C ARG A 226 -4.00 -14.64 13.27
N LEU A 227 -4.51 -14.03 14.32
CA LEU A 227 -5.94 -13.89 14.56
C LEU A 227 -6.59 -12.97 13.53
N VAL A 228 -6.05 -11.79 13.30
CA VAL A 228 -6.52 -10.81 12.31
C VAL A 228 -6.52 -11.42 10.91
N PHE A 229 -5.45 -12.13 10.54
CA PHE A 229 -5.38 -12.84 9.27
C PHE A 229 -6.49 -13.89 9.13
N ARG A 230 -6.74 -14.70 10.17
CA ARG A 230 -7.83 -15.70 10.15
C ARG A 230 -9.21 -15.06 10.06
N ILE A 231 -9.45 -13.98 10.79
CA ILE A 231 -10.73 -13.26 10.77
C ILE A 231 -10.97 -12.65 9.38
N LEU A 232 -9.98 -11.97 8.80
CA LEU A 232 -10.10 -11.40 7.45
C LEU A 232 -10.30 -12.48 6.40
N ARG A 233 -9.58 -13.59 6.52
CA ARG A 233 -9.75 -14.73 5.61
C ARG A 233 -11.16 -15.30 5.74
N TRP A 234 -11.64 -15.55 6.95
CA TRP A 234 -12.99 -16.01 7.18
C TRP A 234 -14.04 -15.05 6.62
N SER A 235 -13.88 -13.74 6.86
CA SER A 235 -14.76 -12.71 6.29
C SER A 235 -14.76 -12.75 4.76
N ASN A 236 -13.58 -12.80 4.14
CA ASN A 236 -13.44 -12.85 2.69
C ASN A 236 -13.97 -14.16 2.07
N ASP A 237 -13.86 -15.28 2.82
CA ASP A 237 -14.24 -16.60 2.32
C ASP A 237 -15.74 -16.89 2.52
N THR A 238 -16.37 -16.30 3.55
CA THR A 238 -17.74 -16.59 3.95
C THR A 238 -18.73 -15.50 3.52
N LEU A 239 -18.28 -14.24 3.48
CA LEU A 239 -19.14 -13.10 3.15
C LEU A 239 -18.89 -12.69 1.68
N GLU A 240 -19.96 -12.57 0.91
CA GLU A 240 -19.88 -12.32 -0.54
C GLU A 240 -19.60 -10.85 -0.90
N SER A 241 -19.79 -9.92 0.05
CA SER A 241 -19.69 -8.48 -0.18
C SER A 241 -18.31 -7.93 0.15
N GLU A 242 -17.73 -7.11 -0.73
CA GLU A 242 -16.51 -6.31 -0.43
C GLU A 242 -16.70 -5.40 0.80
N MET A 243 -17.91 -4.92 1.05
CA MET A 243 -18.23 -4.07 2.20
C MET A 243 -18.06 -4.81 3.53
N ALA A 244 -18.23 -6.14 3.54
CA ALA A 244 -18.02 -6.96 4.72
C ALA A 244 -16.57 -6.88 5.24
N ASN A 245 -15.60 -6.78 4.34
CA ASN A 245 -14.19 -6.62 4.71
C ASN A 245 -13.93 -5.25 5.36
N ILE A 246 -14.56 -4.17 4.88
CA ILE A 246 -14.47 -2.84 5.50
C ILE A 246 -15.05 -2.88 6.91
N THR A 247 -16.23 -3.46 7.06
CA THR A 247 -16.88 -3.62 8.37
C THR A 247 -16.01 -4.43 9.33
N THR A 248 -15.44 -5.53 8.86
CA THR A 248 -14.53 -6.37 9.66
C THR A 248 -13.29 -5.58 10.12
N ILE A 249 -12.69 -4.76 9.25
CA ILE A 249 -11.57 -3.89 9.58
C ILE A 249 -11.95 -2.89 10.68
N LEU A 250 -13.10 -2.24 10.56
CA LEU A 250 -13.59 -1.28 11.55
C LEU A 250 -13.91 -1.94 12.88
N VAL A 251 -14.48 -3.15 12.87
CA VAL A 251 -14.73 -3.95 14.08
C VAL A 251 -13.43 -4.33 14.77
N ILE A 252 -12.42 -4.81 14.02
CA ILE A 252 -11.10 -5.13 14.58
C ILE A 252 -10.47 -3.89 15.22
N MET A 253 -10.52 -2.74 14.53
CA MET A 253 -10.06 -1.46 15.07
C MET A 253 -10.75 -1.11 16.39
N GLY A 254 -12.09 -1.18 16.42
CA GLY A 254 -12.88 -0.87 17.61
C GLY A 254 -12.58 -1.81 18.78
N LEU A 255 -12.46 -3.11 18.53
CA LEU A 255 -12.14 -4.12 19.56
C LEU A 255 -10.74 -3.88 20.16
N LEU A 256 -9.72 -3.61 19.33
CA LEU A 256 -8.38 -3.32 19.84
C LEU A 256 -8.32 -1.98 20.58
N ALA A 257 -9.06 -0.96 20.13
CA ALA A 257 -9.18 0.32 20.81
C ALA A 257 -9.87 0.15 22.20
N LEU A 258 -10.93 -0.64 22.27
CA LEU A 258 -11.60 -0.97 23.54
C LEU A 258 -10.68 -1.78 24.46
N LEU A 259 -9.96 -2.76 23.91
CA LEU A 259 -9.01 -3.57 24.68
C LEU A 259 -7.93 -2.71 25.34
N THR A 260 -7.32 -1.77 24.58
CA THR A 260 -6.32 -0.85 25.14
C THR A 260 -6.92 0.04 26.22
N ASN A 261 -8.15 0.53 26.04
CA ASN A 261 -8.82 1.33 27.05
C ASN A 261 -9.07 0.55 28.37
N VAL A 262 -9.48 -0.72 28.27
CA VAL A 262 -9.64 -1.60 29.44
C VAL A 262 -8.32 -1.86 30.17
N LEU A 263 -7.21 -1.92 29.42
CA LEU A 263 -5.86 -2.07 29.97
C LEU A 263 -5.31 -0.76 30.59
N GLY A 264 -6.09 0.32 30.61
CA GLY A 264 -5.66 1.63 31.10
C GLY A 264 -4.69 2.36 30.15
N VAL A 265 -4.70 1.98 28.89
CA VAL A 265 -3.91 2.57 27.82
C VAL A 265 -4.86 3.34 26.90
N HIS A 266 -4.40 4.44 26.30
CA HIS A 266 -5.26 5.24 25.44
C HIS A 266 -5.72 4.45 24.20
N PHE A 267 -7.01 4.52 23.83
CA PHE A 267 -7.64 3.79 22.72
C PHE A 267 -6.98 4.05 21.35
N VAL A 268 -6.30 5.15 21.22
CA VAL A 268 -5.51 5.57 20.05
C VAL A 268 -4.43 4.53 19.69
N LEU A 269 -3.74 3.95 20.69
CA LEU A 269 -2.74 2.91 20.44
C LEU A 269 -3.38 1.64 19.86
N GLY A 270 -4.57 1.26 20.33
CA GLY A 270 -5.31 0.11 19.79
C GLY A 270 -5.66 0.28 18.32
N ALA A 271 -6.14 1.48 17.94
CA ALA A 271 -6.45 1.78 16.54
C ALA A 271 -5.20 1.77 15.64
N PHE A 272 -4.08 2.32 16.12
CA PHE A 272 -2.80 2.28 15.40
C PHE A 272 -2.29 0.85 15.20
N VAL A 273 -2.32 0.03 16.26
CA VAL A 273 -1.89 -1.38 16.19
C VAL A 273 -2.82 -2.19 15.29
N ALA A 274 -4.14 -1.94 15.33
CA ALA A 274 -5.07 -2.54 14.37
C ALA A 274 -4.64 -2.25 12.93
N GLY A 275 -4.35 -1.00 12.61
CA GLY A 275 -3.83 -0.59 11.32
C GLY A 275 -2.54 -1.32 10.94
N LEU A 276 -1.59 -1.41 11.86
CA LEU A 276 -0.31 -2.09 11.66
C LEU A 276 -0.48 -3.59 11.33
N LEU A 277 -1.38 -4.28 12.02
CA LEU A 277 -1.68 -5.69 11.78
C LEU A 277 -2.39 -5.91 10.44
N LEU A 278 -3.32 -5.01 10.10
CA LEU A 278 -4.08 -5.05 8.85
C LEU A 278 -3.21 -4.73 7.64
N GLY A 279 -2.33 -3.71 7.74
CA GLY A 279 -1.41 -3.31 6.67
C GLY A 279 -0.41 -4.40 6.28
N GLN A 280 -0.08 -5.32 7.20
CA GLN A 280 0.78 -6.47 6.93
C GLN A 280 0.01 -7.69 6.38
N SER A 281 -1.33 -7.62 6.29
CA SER A 281 -2.13 -8.73 5.81
C SER A 281 -2.18 -8.74 4.28
N PRO A 282 -1.86 -9.87 3.63
CA PRO A 282 -1.97 -10.01 2.17
C PRO A 282 -3.43 -9.96 1.67
N MET A 283 -4.41 -10.00 2.59
CA MET A 283 -5.84 -9.88 2.29
C MET A 283 -6.30 -8.44 2.09
N LEU A 284 -5.48 -7.45 2.47
CA LEU A 284 -5.78 -6.05 2.24
C LEU A 284 -5.45 -5.68 0.80
N THR A 285 -6.46 -5.68 -0.07
CA THR A 285 -6.29 -5.26 -1.46
C THR A 285 -6.07 -3.75 -1.56
N ARG A 286 -5.38 -3.30 -2.62
CA ARG A 286 -5.17 -1.87 -2.89
C ARG A 286 -6.48 -1.12 -3.04
N GLN A 287 -7.51 -1.74 -3.60
CA GLN A 287 -8.83 -1.16 -3.78
C GLN A 287 -9.49 -0.89 -2.43
N LEU A 288 -9.49 -1.86 -1.53
CA LEU A 288 -10.05 -1.74 -0.18
C LEU A 288 -9.33 -0.64 0.64
N GLY A 289 -7.99 -0.60 0.57
CA GLY A 289 -7.20 0.46 1.19
C GLY A 289 -7.49 1.84 0.61
N ALA A 290 -7.73 1.95 -0.70
CA ALA A 290 -8.07 3.20 -1.36
C ALA A 290 -9.47 3.71 -0.96
N GLN A 291 -10.46 2.83 -0.83
CA GLN A 291 -11.81 3.17 -0.38
C GLN A 291 -11.82 3.71 1.06
N LEU A 292 -11.15 3.01 1.98
CA LEU A 292 -11.00 3.46 3.38
C LEU A 292 -10.29 4.81 3.44
N ARG A 293 -9.18 4.96 2.72
CA ARG A 293 -8.43 6.22 2.64
C ARG A 293 -9.30 7.35 2.09
N GLY A 294 -10.05 7.09 1.02
CA GLY A 294 -10.93 8.06 0.39
C GLY A 294 -11.94 8.64 1.39
N LEU A 295 -12.62 7.79 2.15
CA LEU A 295 -13.56 8.20 3.18
C LEU A 295 -12.87 9.00 4.31
N ILE A 296 -11.76 8.51 4.82
CA ILE A 296 -11.09 9.11 5.99
C ILE A 296 -10.45 10.45 5.63
N VAL A 297 -9.75 10.53 4.50
CA VAL A 297 -9.11 11.76 4.04
C VAL A 297 -10.14 12.76 3.49
N GLY A 298 -11.25 12.28 2.91
CA GLY A 298 -12.30 13.14 2.36
C GLY A 298 -13.22 13.74 3.41
N LEU A 299 -13.54 13.01 4.47
CA LEU A 299 -14.52 13.40 5.48
C LEU A 299 -13.87 13.71 6.85
N PHE A 300 -13.23 12.70 7.46
CA PHE A 300 -12.81 12.80 8.85
C PHE A 300 -11.61 13.70 9.07
N MET A 301 -10.65 13.68 8.16
CA MET A 301 -9.43 14.48 8.26
C MET A 301 -9.71 15.98 8.20
N PRO A 302 -10.47 16.53 7.24
CA PRO A 302 -10.81 17.96 7.23
C PRO A 302 -11.61 18.38 8.47
N VAL A 303 -12.61 17.60 8.89
CA VAL A 303 -13.41 17.90 10.09
C VAL A 303 -12.52 17.98 11.32
N PHE A 304 -11.70 16.95 11.56
CA PHE A 304 -10.84 16.90 12.75
C PHE A 304 -9.86 18.08 12.81
N PHE A 305 -9.10 18.34 11.74
CA PHE A 305 -8.09 19.39 11.78
C PHE A 305 -8.69 20.80 11.79
N THR A 306 -9.84 20.99 11.17
CA THR A 306 -10.56 22.26 11.27
C THR A 306 -11.14 22.48 12.68
N LEU A 307 -11.65 21.42 13.34
CA LEU A 307 -12.06 21.50 14.75
C LEU A 307 -10.89 21.83 15.68
N VAL A 308 -9.72 21.21 15.44
CA VAL A 308 -8.50 21.56 16.18
C VAL A 308 -8.16 23.04 15.99
N GLY A 309 -8.21 23.55 14.76
CA GLY A 309 -7.99 24.95 14.47
C GLY A 309 -8.98 25.89 15.21
N LEU A 310 -10.23 25.44 15.37
CA LEU A 310 -11.28 26.18 16.09
C LEU A 310 -10.94 26.39 17.58
N THR A 311 -10.20 25.48 18.20
CA THR A 311 -9.80 25.58 19.61
C THR A 311 -8.58 26.47 19.86
N ILE A 312 -7.92 26.94 18.79
CA ILE A 312 -6.73 27.78 18.88
C ILE A 312 -7.11 29.21 19.26
N ASP A 313 -6.54 29.71 20.35
CA ASP A 313 -6.67 31.08 20.78
C ASP A 313 -5.52 31.96 20.27
N VAL A 314 -5.69 32.55 19.09
CA VAL A 314 -4.68 33.45 18.51
C VAL A 314 -4.50 34.71 19.33
N SER A 315 -5.51 35.16 20.10
CA SER A 315 -5.42 36.34 20.93
C SER A 315 -4.34 36.20 22.02
N ALA A 316 -4.14 34.99 22.51
CA ALA A 316 -3.09 34.69 23.46
C ALA A 316 -1.67 34.96 22.88
N LEU A 317 -1.46 34.77 21.57
CA LEU A 317 -0.21 35.09 20.89
C LEU A 317 0.05 36.60 20.77
N GLY A 318 -0.96 37.46 20.94
CA GLY A 318 -0.85 38.91 21.00
C GLY A 318 -0.15 39.42 22.28
N GLN A 319 -0.04 38.59 23.32
CA GLN A 319 0.69 38.95 24.53
C GLN A 319 2.21 38.76 24.33
N PRO A 320 3.05 39.80 24.47
CA PRO A 320 4.50 39.69 24.16
C PRO A 320 5.21 38.55 24.90
N GLN A 321 4.87 38.35 26.17
CA GLN A 321 5.47 37.29 26.99
C GLN A 321 5.15 35.89 26.44
N PHE A 322 3.92 35.64 26.02
CA PHE A 322 3.49 34.35 25.47
C PHE A 322 4.01 34.14 24.04
N LEU A 323 4.11 35.23 23.25
CA LEU A 323 4.72 35.17 21.92
C LEU A 323 6.20 34.73 22.01
N TRP A 324 7.01 35.35 22.90
CA TRP A 324 8.39 34.97 23.08
C TRP A 324 8.55 33.53 23.60
N LEU A 325 7.65 33.11 24.48
CA LEU A 325 7.61 31.70 24.94
C LEU A 325 7.33 30.74 23.79
N THR A 326 6.34 31.07 22.94
CA THR A 326 5.99 30.25 21.76
C THR A 326 7.15 30.20 20.75
N LEU A 327 7.80 31.32 20.48
CA LEU A 327 8.98 31.36 19.62
C LEU A 327 10.14 30.57 20.21
N GLY A 328 10.33 30.66 21.53
CA GLY A 328 11.31 29.84 22.26
C GLY A 328 10.99 28.34 22.15
N LEU A 329 9.72 27.97 22.27
CA LEU A 329 9.26 26.59 22.10
C LEU A 329 9.54 26.09 20.67
N ILE A 330 9.23 26.88 19.64
CA ILE A 330 9.48 26.56 18.24
C ILE A 330 11.00 26.37 18.00
N ALA A 331 11.82 27.30 18.51
CA ALA A 331 13.27 27.23 18.38
C ALA A 331 13.83 25.98 19.09
N LEU A 332 13.44 25.74 20.34
CA LEU A 332 13.89 24.62 21.14
C LEU A 332 13.47 23.27 20.52
N ALA A 333 12.23 23.19 20.02
CA ALA A 333 11.73 22.02 19.34
C ALA A 333 12.48 21.72 18.03
N SER A 334 12.74 22.77 17.21
CA SER A 334 13.44 22.64 15.93
C SER A 334 14.91 22.28 16.14
N VAL A 335 15.60 22.99 17.03
CA VAL A 335 17.02 22.73 17.32
C VAL A 335 17.21 21.38 17.99
N GLY A 336 16.39 21.05 18.98
CA GLY A 336 16.44 19.76 19.68
C GLY A 336 16.22 18.59 18.72
N LYS A 337 15.21 18.69 17.84
CA LYS A 337 14.90 17.64 16.86
C LYS A 337 15.98 17.50 15.81
N PHE A 338 16.41 18.61 15.24
CA PHE A 338 17.49 18.64 14.25
C PHE A 338 18.78 18.05 14.81
N LEU A 339 19.23 18.51 15.98
CA LEU A 339 20.46 18.02 16.62
C LEU A 339 20.34 16.53 16.99
N GLY A 340 19.21 16.12 17.57
CA GLY A 340 18.98 14.72 17.93
C GLY A 340 19.07 13.81 16.70
N ALA A 341 18.37 14.16 15.62
CA ALA A 341 18.38 13.37 14.39
C ALA A 341 19.75 13.43 13.67
N PHE A 342 20.43 14.59 13.67
CA PHE A 342 21.78 14.72 13.12
C PHE A 342 22.80 13.84 13.87
N ILE A 343 22.80 13.90 15.20
CA ILE A 343 23.65 13.09 16.06
C ILE A 343 23.39 11.61 15.84
N GLY A 344 22.12 11.22 15.81
CA GLY A 344 21.71 9.84 15.53
C GLY A 344 22.14 9.34 14.15
N GLY A 345 22.05 10.17 13.13
CA GLY A 345 22.58 9.88 11.80
C GLY A 345 24.09 9.60 11.83
N ARG A 346 24.85 10.43 12.54
CA ARG A 346 26.30 10.24 12.71
C ARG A 346 26.64 8.93 13.44
N PHE A 347 25.92 8.61 14.52
CA PHE A 347 26.09 7.33 15.23
C PHE A 347 25.62 6.13 14.41
N GLY A 348 24.62 6.32 13.53
CA GLY A 348 24.13 5.30 12.61
C GLY A 348 25.04 5.06 11.40
N GLY A 349 26.16 5.79 11.26
CA GLY A 349 27.10 5.65 10.15
C GLY A 349 26.71 6.43 8.88
N VAL A 350 25.77 7.35 8.98
CA VAL A 350 25.34 8.23 7.88
C VAL A 350 26.35 9.38 7.72
N SER A 351 26.63 9.79 6.47
CA SER A 351 27.56 10.89 6.19
C SER A 351 27.09 12.22 6.80
N PRO A 352 27.99 13.21 7.04
CA PRO A 352 27.59 14.51 7.61
C PRO A 352 26.55 15.25 6.78
N ALA A 353 26.66 15.20 5.45
CA ALA A 353 25.71 15.85 4.54
C ALA A 353 24.35 15.17 4.57
N GLU A 354 24.31 13.83 4.56
CA GLU A 354 23.09 13.07 4.70
C GLU A 354 22.47 13.23 6.09
N SER A 355 23.28 13.26 7.16
CA SER A 355 22.81 13.51 8.54
C SER A 355 22.16 14.88 8.67
N PHE A 356 22.66 15.89 7.95
CA PHE A 356 22.04 17.22 7.86
C PHE A 356 20.67 17.15 7.20
N ALA A 357 20.56 16.40 6.11
CA ALA A 357 19.26 16.19 5.42
C ALA A 357 18.28 15.41 6.31
N VAL A 358 18.77 14.39 7.04
CA VAL A 358 17.99 13.64 8.03
C VAL A 358 17.46 14.57 9.11
N GLY A 359 18.31 15.41 9.71
CA GLY A 359 17.94 16.41 10.72
C GLY A 359 16.86 17.38 10.19
N SER A 360 17.02 17.85 8.95
CA SER A 360 16.04 18.74 8.30
C SER A 360 14.69 18.05 8.06
N GLY A 361 14.71 16.79 7.61
CA GLY A 361 13.49 15.99 7.34
C GLY A 361 12.76 15.60 8.61
N MET A 362 13.46 15.23 9.67
CA MET A 362 12.87 14.83 10.95
C MET A 362 12.22 15.98 11.73
N ASN A 363 12.43 17.23 11.33
CA ASN A 363 11.77 18.39 11.95
C ASN A 363 10.32 18.60 11.49
N ALA A 364 9.79 17.74 10.66
CA ALA A 364 8.37 17.79 10.28
C ALA A 364 7.48 17.35 11.44
N ARG A 365 6.50 18.18 11.73
CA ARG A 365 5.48 17.92 12.74
C ARG A 365 4.11 17.93 12.08
N GLY A 366 3.08 17.38 12.74
CA GLY A 366 1.80 17.30 12.07
C GLY A 366 0.65 16.81 12.93
N SER A 367 -0.11 15.84 12.39
CA SER A 367 -1.30 15.31 13.04
C SER A 367 -1.03 14.71 14.41
N THR A 368 0.11 14.06 14.58
CA THR A 368 0.44 13.35 15.81
C THR A 368 0.63 14.29 16.98
N GLU A 369 1.36 15.40 16.80
CA GLU A 369 1.58 16.43 17.84
C GLU A 369 0.27 17.13 18.22
N VAL A 370 -0.58 17.38 17.24
CA VAL A 370 -1.90 17.98 17.46
C VAL A 370 -2.78 17.03 18.28
N ILE A 371 -2.75 15.73 18.02
CA ILE A 371 -3.48 14.72 18.79
C ILE A 371 -2.91 14.64 20.21
N VAL A 372 -1.58 14.62 20.38
CA VAL A 372 -0.92 14.65 21.70
C VAL A 372 -1.34 15.88 22.49
N ALA A 373 -1.34 17.06 21.85
CA ALA A 373 -1.78 18.31 22.48
C ALA A 373 -3.27 18.27 22.86
N SER A 374 -4.14 17.71 22.00
CA SER A 374 -5.56 17.55 22.27
C SER A 374 -5.83 16.63 23.47
N ILE A 375 -5.11 15.52 23.56
CA ILE A 375 -5.19 14.60 24.70
C ILE A 375 -4.70 15.30 25.97
N GLY A 376 -3.61 16.06 25.91
CA GLY A 376 -3.08 16.83 27.02
C GLY A 376 -4.07 17.89 27.53
N LEU A 377 -4.79 18.54 26.60
CA LEU A 377 -5.86 19.49 26.93
C LEU A 377 -7.05 18.81 27.61
N GLN A 378 -7.53 17.69 27.05
CA GLN A 378 -8.64 16.91 27.65
C GLN A 378 -8.35 16.40 29.05
N LEU A 379 -7.10 16.04 29.34
CA LEU A 379 -6.64 15.58 30.67
C LEU A 379 -6.36 16.73 31.64
N GLY A 380 -6.46 17.99 31.19
CA GLY A 380 -6.08 19.16 31.99
C GLY A 380 -4.58 19.25 32.28
N ALA A 381 -3.76 18.48 31.58
CA ALA A 381 -2.30 18.57 31.64
C ALA A 381 -1.75 19.78 30.88
N LEU A 382 -2.49 20.23 29.86
CA LEU A 382 -2.26 21.45 29.10
C LEU A 382 -3.50 22.34 29.19
N ASP A 383 -3.32 23.65 29.13
CA ASP A 383 -4.40 24.61 28.93
C ASP A 383 -4.48 25.04 27.45
N VAL A 384 -5.48 25.86 27.11
CA VAL A 384 -5.68 26.36 25.74
C VAL A 384 -4.45 27.15 25.23
N ARG A 385 -3.72 27.82 26.11
CA ARG A 385 -2.50 28.58 25.74
C ARG A 385 -1.39 27.64 25.29
N TRP A 386 -1.06 26.61 26.09
CA TRP A 386 -0.07 25.60 25.72
C TRP A 386 -0.49 24.81 24.50
N PHE A 387 -1.76 24.46 24.41
CA PHE A 387 -2.32 23.85 23.21
C PHE A 387 -2.08 24.73 21.97
N THR A 388 -2.40 26.03 22.04
CA THR A 388 -2.15 27.00 20.97
C THR A 388 -0.66 27.08 20.60
N ALA A 389 0.25 27.15 21.58
CA ALA A 389 1.69 27.21 21.35
C ALA A 389 2.21 25.94 20.64
N ILE A 390 1.76 24.76 21.06
CA ILE A 390 2.17 23.47 20.45
C ILE A 390 1.65 23.35 19.02
N VAL A 391 0.37 23.74 18.77
CA VAL A 391 -0.18 23.70 17.42
C VAL A 391 0.48 24.74 16.51
N ALA A 392 0.75 25.95 17.00
CA ALA A 392 1.50 26.96 16.27
C ALA A 392 2.92 26.46 15.93
N MET A 393 3.60 25.81 16.89
CA MET A 393 4.89 25.15 16.66
C MET A 393 4.78 24.09 15.56
N ALA A 394 3.77 23.22 15.60
CA ALA A 394 3.56 22.17 14.59
C ALA A 394 3.35 22.77 13.20
N VAL A 395 2.55 23.82 13.07
CA VAL A 395 2.29 24.51 11.80
C VAL A 395 3.57 25.12 11.24
N VAL A 396 4.28 25.93 12.04
CA VAL A 396 5.51 26.65 11.62
C VAL A 396 6.60 25.66 11.20
N THR A 397 6.88 24.64 12.01
CA THR A 397 7.94 23.66 11.71
C THR A 397 7.59 22.82 10.48
N THR A 398 6.32 22.48 10.29
CA THR A 398 5.84 21.75 9.12
C THR A 398 5.99 22.57 7.84
N MET A 399 5.66 23.87 7.88
CA MET A 399 5.85 24.76 6.73
C MET A 399 7.33 25.00 6.41
N ALA A 400 8.20 25.01 7.41
CA ALA A 400 9.64 25.23 7.25
C ALA A 400 10.36 23.98 6.70
N MET A 401 9.86 22.76 6.94
CA MET A 401 10.55 21.51 6.59
C MET A 401 10.71 21.30 5.07
N PRO A 402 9.69 21.45 4.19
CA PRO A 402 9.87 21.21 2.76
C PRO A 402 10.95 22.06 2.09
N PRO A 403 11.05 23.38 2.32
CA PRO A 403 12.12 24.17 1.76
C PRO A 403 13.51 23.79 2.34
N MET A 404 13.60 23.49 3.64
CA MET A 404 14.85 23.04 4.26
C MET A 404 15.32 21.71 3.66
N LEU A 405 14.40 20.77 3.48
CA LEU A 405 14.71 19.44 2.93
C LEU A 405 15.09 19.52 1.45
N ARG A 406 14.40 20.35 0.64
CA ARG A 406 14.78 20.61 -0.77
C ARG A 406 16.21 21.15 -0.87
N TRP A 407 16.55 22.11 -0.02
CA TRP A 407 17.88 22.69 0.01
C TRP A 407 18.94 21.65 0.41
N ALA A 408 18.67 20.83 1.43
CA ALA A 408 19.57 19.77 1.87
C ALA A 408 19.75 18.70 0.78
N PHE A 409 18.66 18.22 0.16
CA PHE A 409 18.72 17.19 -0.88
C PHE A 409 19.40 17.66 -2.16
N GLY A 410 19.24 18.95 -2.53
CA GLY A 410 19.91 19.52 -3.72
C GLY A 410 21.44 19.51 -3.62
N ARG A 411 22.02 19.27 -2.44
CA ARG A 411 23.46 19.20 -2.18
C ARG A 411 23.99 17.78 -1.99
N LEU A 412 23.13 16.76 -2.04
CA LEU A 412 23.54 15.36 -1.84
C LEU A 412 23.97 14.73 -3.16
N PRO A 413 25.23 14.31 -3.30
CA PRO A 413 25.67 13.53 -4.45
C PRO A 413 24.99 12.16 -4.44
N MET A 414 24.80 11.58 -5.62
CA MET A 414 24.32 10.21 -5.77
C MET A 414 25.53 9.29 -5.95
N SER A 415 25.64 8.24 -5.13
CA SER A 415 26.67 7.23 -5.32
C SER A 415 26.37 6.32 -6.50
N GLU A 416 27.40 5.74 -7.14
CA GLU A 416 27.22 4.82 -8.28
C GLU A 416 26.42 3.57 -7.88
N GLU A 417 26.65 3.05 -6.67
CA GLU A 417 25.90 1.92 -6.12
C GLU A 417 24.41 2.24 -5.94
N GLU A 418 24.11 3.44 -5.43
CA GLU A 418 22.74 3.92 -5.26
C GLU A 418 22.03 4.10 -6.61
N ARG A 419 22.76 4.62 -7.60
CA ARG A 419 22.25 4.78 -8.97
C ARG A 419 21.90 3.45 -9.59
N THR A 420 22.79 2.47 -9.54
CA THR A 420 22.57 1.13 -10.08
C THR A 420 21.38 0.45 -9.39
N ARG A 421 21.26 0.61 -8.07
CA ARG A 421 20.12 0.09 -7.31
C ARG A 421 18.81 0.74 -7.75
N LEU A 422 18.78 2.05 -7.93
CA LEU A 422 17.58 2.79 -8.34
C LEU A 422 17.15 2.42 -9.76
N GLU A 423 18.09 2.27 -10.68
CA GLU A 423 17.81 1.80 -12.04
C GLU A 423 17.19 0.40 -12.02
N ARG A 424 17.66 -0.48 -11.14
CA ARG A 424 17.10 -1.81 -10.92
C ARG A 424 15.69 -1.77 -10.34
N GLU A 425 15.46 -0.97 -9.29
CA GLU A 425 14.14 -0.79 -8.67
C GLU A 425 13.13 -0.16 -9.65
N GLU A 426 13.59 0.77 -10.52
CA GLU A 426 12.73 1.37 -11.54
C GLU A 426 12.31 0.36 -12.61
N PHE A 427 13.22 -0.53 -12.98
CA PHE A 427 12.92 -1.64 -13.86
C PHE A 427 11.86 -2.56 -13.24
N GLU A 428 12.03 -2.97 -11.97
CA GLU A 428 11.06 -3.79 -11.23
C GLU A 428 9.69 -3.12 -11.09
N ALA A 429 9.65 -1.81 -10.89
CA ALA A 429 8.39 -1.04 -10.77
C ALA A 429 7.59 -0.95 -12.08
N ARG A 430 8.26 -1.07 -13.24
CA ARG A 430 7.62 -1.08 -14.57
C ARG A 430 7.15 -2.48 -14.98
N ALA A 431 7.63 -3.51 -14.32
CA ALA A 431 7.32 -4.90 -14.61
C ALA A 431 5.84 -5.23 -14.35
N PHE A 432 5.31 -6.24 -15.05
CA PHE A 432 3.91 -6.66 -14.99
C PHE A 432 3.65 -7.55 -13.77
N LEU A 433 4.46 -8.59 -13.59
CA LEU A 433 4.30 -9.58 -12.52
C LEU A 433 4.37 -8.99 -11.10
N PRO A 434 5.17 -7.95 -10.80
CA PRO A 434 5.15 -7.27 -9.50
C PRO A 434 3.81 -6.69 -9.07
N ARG A 435 2.92 -6.44 -10.03
CA ARG A 435 1.59 -5.89 -9.76
C ARG A 435 0.53 -6.95 -9.51
N VAL A 436 0.85 -8.22 -9.71
CA VAL A 436 -0.06 -9.34 -9.47
C VAL A 436 -0.01 -9.71 -8.00
N GLU A 437 -1.01 -9.28 -7.23
CA GLU A 437 -1.08 -9.49 -5.78
C GLU A 437 -1.70 -10.85 -5.42
N ARG A 438 -2.61 -11.37 -6.25
CA ARG A 438 -3.30 -12.65 -6.06
C ARG A 438 -3.54 -13.31 -7.41
N LEU A 439 -3.43 -14.64 -7.46
CA LEU A 439 -3.68 -15.44 -8.65
C LEU A 439 -5.03 -16.17 -8.54
N LEU A 440 -5.84 -16.11 -9.59
CA LEU A 440 -7.02 -16.96 -9.77
C LEU A 440 -6.73 -17.95 -10.89
N VAL A 441 -7.00 -19.22 -10.66
CA VAL A 441 -6.78 -20.29 -11.64
C VAL A 441 -8.11 -20.98 -11.89
N ALA A 442 -8.69 -20.80 -13.09
CA ALA A 442 -9.94 -21.43 -13.48
C ALA A 442 -9.63 -22.65 -14.37
N VAL A 443 -9.92 -23.84 -13.89
CA VAL A 443 -9.46 -25.10 -14.49
C VAL A 443 -10.53 -26.19 -14.45
N ASP A 444 -10.43 -27.10 -15.40
CA ASP A 444 -11.14 -28.40 -15.43
C ASP A 444 -10.16 -29.56 -15.20
N ASP A 445 -10.66 -30.80 -15.25
CA ASP A 445 -9.86 -32.04 -15.08
C ASP A 445 -8.98 -32.37 -16.28
N SER A 446 -8.85 -31.49 -17.26
CA SER A 446 -8.05 -31.72 -18.48
C SER A 446 -6.55 -31.58 -18.26
N ALA A 447 -5.78 -32.01 -19.24
CA ALA A 447 -4.34 -31.77 -19.27
C ALA A 447 -3.99 -30.27 -19.29
N SER A 448 -4.85 -29.44 -19.90
CA SER A 448 -4.71 -27.97 -19.92
C SER A 448 -4.97 -27.37 -18.52
N GLY A 449 -5.93 -27.94 -17.77
CA GLY A 449 -6.17 -27.56 -16.37
C GLY A 449 -4.97 -27.87 -15.46
N SER A 450 -4.39 -29.07 -15.62
CA SER A 450 -3.16 -29.47 -14.90
C SER A 450 -1.97 -28.57 -15.24
N LEU A 451 -1.77 -28.24 -16.52
CA LEU A 451 -0.72 -27.31 -16.96
C LEU A 451 -0.93 -25.92 -16.37
N ALA A 452 -2.14 -25.38 -16.41
CA ALA A 452 -2.44 -24.06 -15.86
C ALA A 452 -2.17 -24.00 -14.35
N SER A 453 -2.55 -25.04 -13.59
CA SER A 453 -2.26 -25.16 -12.16
C SER A 453 -0.76 -25.21 -11.87
N HIS A 454 -0.01 -25.99 -12.66
CA HIS A 454 1.44 -26.06 -12.54
C HIS A 454 2.12 -24.70 -12.83
N LEU A 455 1.75 -24.04 -13.93
CA LEU A 455 2.28 -22.72 -14.29
C LEU A 455 1.93 -21.66 -13.22
N ALA A 456 0.73 -21.71 -12.65
CA ALA A 456 0.33 -20.85 -11.56
C ALA A 456 1.18 -21.09 -10.30
N GLY A 457 1.47 -22.34 -9.96
CA GLY A 457 2.35 -22.70 -8.87
C GLY A 457 3.77 -22.13 -9.03
N LEU A 458 4.34 -22.25 -10.25
CA LEU A 458 5.64 -21.67 -10.58
C LEU A 458 5.66 -20.15 -10.43
N LEU A 459 4.62 -19.44 -10.92
CA LEU A 459 4.49 -17.99 -10.78
C LEU A 459 4.29 -17.57 -9.31
N ALA A 460 3.46 -18.31 -8.57
CA ALA A 460 3.19 -18.06 -7.17
C ALA A 460 4.43 -18.21 -6.28
N ALA A 461 5.25 -19.22 -6.54
CA ALA A 461 6.44 -19.51 -5.76
C ALA A 461 7.48 -18.39 -5.81
N ALA A 462 7.70 -17.82 -6.98
CA ALA A 462 8.67 -16.74 -7.18
C ALA A 462 8.40 -15.53 -6.24
N ARG A 463 7.14 -15.31 -5.82
CA ARG A 463 6.69 -14.14 -5.04
C ARG A 463 5.86 -14.46 -3.81
N ARG A 464 5.62 -15.72 -3.51
CA ARG A 464 4.69 -16.17 -2.45
C ARG A 464 3.28 -15.58 -2.61
N THR A 465 2.82 -15.48 -3.87
CA THR A 465 1.53 -14.91 -4.21
C THR A 465 0.40 -15.87 -3.83
N PRO A 466 -0.60 -15.46 -3.02
CA PRO A 466 -1.75 -16.30 -2.70
C PRO A 466 -2.49 -16.72 -3.97
N THR A 467 -2.82 -18.01 -4.08
CA THR A 467 -3.42 -18.58 -5.28
C THR A 467 -4.74 -19.28 -4.93
N THR A 468 -5.79 -18.98 -5.68
CA THR A 468 -7.08 -19.67 -5.56
C THR A 468 -7.32 -20.49 -6.83
N VAL A 469 -7.56 -21.79 -6.67
CA VAL A 469 -7.92 -22.68 -7.75
C VAL A 469 -9.43 -22.85 -7.77
N LEU A 470 -10.09 -22.33 -8.82
CA LEU A 470 -11.51 -22.49 -9.10
C LEU A 470 -11.68 -23.66 -10.05
N HIS A 471 -12.17 -24.77 -9.54
CA HIS A 471 -12.45 -25.96 -10.32
C HIS A 471 -13.82 -25.84 -11.01
N LEU A 472 -13.83 -25.92 -12.33
CA LEU A 472 -15.05 -25.84 -13.17
C LEU A 472 -15.50 -27.27 -13.52
N ASP A 473 -16.58 -27.73 -12.88
CA ASP A 473 -17.08 -29.11 -13.07
C ASP A 473 -18.19 -29.19 -14.13
N THR A 474 -18.15 -30.25 -14.93
CA THR A 474 -19.15 -30.54 -15.98
C THR A 474 -20.26 -31.48 -15.52
N MET A 475 -20.20 -32.01 -14.29
CA MET A 475 -21.09 -33.09 -13.83
C MET A 475 -22.38 -32.60 -13.12
N ARG A 476 -23.47 -33.35 -13.31
CA ARG A 476 -24.84 -33.01 -12.88
C ARG A 476 -25.33 -33.59 -11.55
N THR A 477 -24.60 -34.50 -10.85
CA THR A 477 -25.06 -35.17 -9.63
C THR A 477 -24.21 -34.90 -8.39
N ASP A 478 -24.87 -34.59 -7.25
CA ASP A 478 -24.21 -34.14 -6.02
C ASP A 478 -23.37 -35.19 -5.27
N ALA A 479 -23.78 -36.48 -5.35
CA ALA A 479 -23.10 -37.55 -4.62
C ALA A 479 -21.76 -37.99 -5.26
N GLU A 480 -21.68 -37.98 -6.59
CA GLU A 480 -20.43 -38.28 -7.31
C GLU A 480 -19.45 -37.12 -7.29
N ARG A 481 -19.95 -35.87 -7.15
CA ARG A 481 -19.15 -34.67 -6.98
C ARG A 481 -18.27 -34.73 -5.73
N GLN A 482 -18.85 -35.06 -4.57
CA GLN A 482 -18.13 -35.02 -3.29
C GLN A 482 -17.00 -36.05 -3.19
N ALA A 483 -17.17 -37.26 -3.71
CA ALA A 483 -16.16 -38.30 -3.62
C ALA A 483 -14.98 -38.07 -4.57
N ARG A 484 -15.22 -37.60 -5.81
CA ARG A 484 -14.15 -37.32 -6.79
C ARG A 484 -13.50 -35.95 -6.59
N HIS A 485 -14.23 -34.99 -5.98
CA HIS A 485 -13.71 -33.67 -5.66
C HIS A 485 -12.55 -33.66 -4.68
N ALA A 486 -12.62 -34.49 -3.65
CA ALA A 486 -11.56 -34.57 -2.66
C ALA A 486 -10.25 -35.11 -3.27
N GLU A 487 -10.34 -36.02 -4.22
CA GLU A 487 -9.19 -36.69 -4.83
C GLU A 487 -8.56 -35.87 -5.97
N ARG A 488 -9.37 -35.25 -6.82
CA ARG A 488 -8.91 -34.52 -8.03
C ARG A 488 -8.60 -33.05 -7.83
N SER A 489 -9.37 -32.35 -7.02
CA SER A 489 -9.02 -30.98 -6.60
C SER A 489 -7.75 -31.01 -5.75
N GLY A 490 -7.54 -32.08 -4.96
CA GLY A 490 -6.28 -32.35 -4.28
C GLY A 490 -5.10 -32.41 -5.25
N ALA A 491 -5.22 -33.11 -6.36
CA ALA A 491 -4.16 -33.26 -7.36
C ALA A 491 -3.77 -31.93 -8.04
N LEU A 492 -4.74 -31.07 -8.35
CA LEU A 492 -4.46 -29.75 -8.93
C LEU A 492 -3.80 -28.78 -7.94
N VAL A 493 -4.25 -28.81 -6.68
CA VAL A 493 -3.65 -28.06 -5.59
C VAL A 493 -2.25 -28.59 -5.27
N GLU A 494 -2.08 -29.91 -5.27
CA GLU A 494 -0.79 -30.56 -5.06
C GLU A 494 0.18 -30.24 -6.20
N ALA A 495 -0.27 -30.20 -7.46
CA ALA A 495 0.54 -29.78 -8.60
C ALA A 495 1.01 -28.31 -8.46
N ALA A 496 0.13 -27.40 -8.03
CA ALA A 496 0.48 -26.01 -7.78
C ALA A 496 1.43 -25.86 -6.57
N ALA A 497 1.16 -26.60 -5.49
CA ALA A 497 1.98 -26.56 -4.28
C ALA A 497 3.37 -27.19 -4.49
N THR A 498 3.45 -28.31 -5.22
CA THR A 498 4.71 -28.98 -5.55
C THR A 498 5.57 -28.12 -6.46
N ALA A 499 4.98 -27.55 -7.53
CA ALA A 499 5.67 -26.61 -8.41
C ALA A 499 6.18 -25.39 -7.64
N GLY A 500 5.37 -24.90 -6.69
CA GLY A 500 5.75 -23.81 -5.81
C GLY A 500 6.90 -24.14 -4.86
N ALA A 501 6.91 -25.34 -4.28
CA ALA A 501 7.98 -25.82 -3.40
C ALA A 501 9.30 -26.00 -4.16
N GLU A 502 9.24 -26.58 -5.36
CA GLU A 502 10.41 -26.76 -6.25
C GLU A 502 11.01 -25.42 -6.68
N ALA A 503 10.17 -24.44 -7.05
CA ALA A 503 10.62 -23.10 -7.41
C ALA A 503 11.23 -22.34 -6.22
N SER A 504 10.67 -22.48 -5.00
CA SER A 504 11.22 -21.89 -3.78
C SER A 504 12.59 -22.47 -3.42
N ALA A 505 12.78 -23.79 -3.60
CA ALA A 505 14.06 -24.46 -3.37
C ALA A 505 15.13 -24.05 -4.40
N ALA A 506 14.70 -23.59 -5.58
CA ALA A 506 15.58 -23.15 -6.66
C ALA A 506 16.12 -21.71 -6.48
N SER A 507 15.47 -20.88 -5.70
CA SER A 507 15.84 -19.47 -5.48
C SER A 507 17.10 -19.36 -4.64
N ARG A 508 18.20 -18.82 -5.21
CA ARG A 508 19.47 -18.51 -4.53
C ARG A 508 19.45 -17.21 -3.71
N VAL A 509 18.33 -16.52 -3.64
CA VAL A 509 18.19 -15.33 -2.78
C VAL A 509 18.15 -15.81 -1.33
N PRO A 510 19.04 -15.32 -0.44
CA PRO A 510 18.98 -15.67 0.97
C PRO A 510 17.64 -15.22 1.54
N SER A 511 16.70 -16.15 1.61
CA SER A 511 15.43 -15.92 2.29
C SER A 511 15.70 -15.95 3.78
N PRO A 512 15.04 -15.07 4.59
CA PRO A 512 15.10 -15.21 6.04
C PRO A 512 14.65 -16.63 6.43
N PRO A 513 15.10 -17.17 7.59
CA PRO A 513 14.93 -18.56 7.96
C PRO A 513 13.49 -18.98 7.76
N ALA A 514 13.31 -20.06 7.04
CA ALA A 514 12.03 -20.63 6.65
C ALA A 514 11.19 -20.97 7.89
N THR A 515 10.33 -20.07 8.29
CA THR A 515 9.06 -20.52 8.84
C THR A 515 8.30 -21.06 7.63
N SER A 516 8.23 -22.38 7.56
CA SER A 516 7.58 -23.14 6.49
C SER A 516 6.10 -22.82 6.42
N ASN A 517 5.75 -21.70 5.74
CA ASN A 517 4.39 -21.53 5.26
C ASN A 517 4.37 -21.94 3.79
N PRO A 518 3.68 -23.04 3.46
CA PRO A 518 3.40 -23.39 2.07
C PRO A 518 2.66 -22.23 1.40
N ILE A 519 2.76 -22.15 0.07
CA ILE A 519 1.97 -21.19 -0.73
C ILE A 519 0.51 -21.39 -0.33
N ASP A 520 -0.16 -20.28 -0.01
CA ASP A 520 -1.58 -20.35 0.39
C ASP A 520 -2.43 -20.66 -0.84
N VAL A 521 -2.77 -21.94 -1.02
CA VAL A 521 -3.58 -22.43 -2.12
C VAL A 521 -4.95 -22.81 -1.57
N THR A 522 -5.99 -22.15 -2.07
CA THR A 522 -7.40 -22.44 -1.74
C THR A 522 -8.12 -23.01 -2.94
N THR A 523 -8.97 -24.03 -2.72
CA THR A 523 -9.83 -24.60 -3.77
C THR A 523 -11.26 -24.14 -3.63
N ARG A 524 -11.91 -23.85 -4.76
CA ARG A 524 -13.33 -23.56 -4.86
C ARG A 524 -13.92 -24.31 -6.06
N THR A 525 -15.22 -24.54 -6.06
CA THR A 525 -15.91 -25.27 -7.12
C THR A 525 -16.97 -24.37 -7.77
N GLY A 526 -17.05 -24.42 -9.09
CA GLY A 526 -18.08 -23.75 -9.89
C GLY A 526 -18.60 -24.71 -10.96
N THR A 527 -19.80 -24.50 -11.49
CA THR A 527 -20.32 -25.30 -12.62
C THR A 527 -19.91 -24.64 -13.93
N VAL A 528 -19.67 -25.46 -14.97
CA VAL A 528 -19.29 -24.97 -16.30
C VAL A 528 -20.38 -24.09 -16.91
N ASP A 529 -21.66 -24.44 -16.69
CA ASP A 529 -22.81 -23.65 -17.19
C ASP A 529 -22.88 -22.25 -16.56
N SER A 530 -22.19 -22.01 -15.43
CA SER A 530 -22.08 -20.75 -14.71
C SER A 530 -20.65 -20.26 -14.56
N ALA A 531 -19.71 -20.70 -15.42
CA ALA A 531 -18.29 -20.36 -15.32
C ALA A 531 -18.05 -18.85 -15.28
N GLN A 532 -18.77 -18.09 -16.12
CA GLN A 532 -18.70 -16.63 -16.14
C GLN A 532 -19.11 -16.02 -14.79
N SER A 533 -20.24 -16.44 -14.22
CA SER A 533 -20.72 -15.91 -12.93
C SER A 533 -19.85 -16.37 -11.76
N ALA A 534 -19.36 -17.61 -11.78
CA ALA A 534 -18.45 -18.12 -10.76
C ALA A 534 -17.11 -17.36 -10.73
N VAL A 535 -16.55 -17.12 -11.92
CA VAL A 535 -15.32 -16.29 -12.03
C VAL A 535 -15.60 -14.85 -11.67
N ALA A 536 -16.74 -14.26 -12.07
CA ALA A 536 -17.10 -12.89 -11.74
C ALA A 536 -17.29 -12.69 -10.22
N ALA A 537 -17.93 -13.64 -9.55
CA ALA A 537 -18.11 -13.61 -8.10
C ALA A 537 -16.75 -13.70 -7.37
N GLU A 538 -15.85 -14.56 -7.86
CA GLU A 538 -14.51 -14.69 -7.27
C GLU A 538 -13.64 -13.46 -7.59
N ALA A 539 -13.75 -12.91 -8.81
CA ALA A 539 -12.99 -11.72 -9.25
C ALA A 539 -13.25 -10.48 -8.37
N GLN A 540 -14.46 -10.34 -7.80
CA GLN A 540 -14.79 -9.25 -6.86
C GLN A 540 -13.90 -9.24 -5.61
N LYS A 541 -13.24 -10.34 -5.30
CA LYS A 541 -12.32 -10.46 -4.15
C LYS A 541 -10.91 -9.92 -4.42
N GLY A 542 -10.68 -9.31 -5.60
CA GLY A 542 -9.45 -8.58 -5.93
C GLY A 542 -8.29 -9.49 -6.36
N TYR A 543 -8.39 -10.15 -7.50
CA TYR A 543 -7.29 -10.89 -8.13
C TYR A 543 -6.59 -10.07 -9.20
N GLY A 544 -5.26 -10.21 -9.28
CA GLY A 544 -4.43 -9.47 -10.24
C GLY A 544 -4.21 -10.17 -11.57
N LEU A 545 -4.38 -11.50 -11.64
CA LEU A 545 -4.23 -12.31 -12.85
C LEU A 545 -5.09 -13.57 -12.77
N LEU A 546 -5.81 -13.88 -13.86
CA LEU A 546 -6.54 -15.12 -14.05
C LEU A 546 -5.77 -16.04 -14.99
N LEU A 547 -5.49 -17.29 -14.58
CA LEU A 547 -5.03 -18.35 -15.46
C LEU A 547 -6.21 -19.28 -15.81
N ILE A 548 -6.37 -19.57 -17.10
CA ILE A 548 -7.44 -20.44 -17.62
C ILE A 548 -6.79 -21.68 -18.23
N GLY A 549 -7.25 -22.87 -17.80
CA GLY A 549 -6.88 -24.15 -18.39
C GLY A 549 -8.09 -25.03 -18.52
N SER A 550 -8.59 -25.24 -19.75
CA SER A 550 -9.78 -26.04 -20.05
C SER A 550 -9.70 -26.65 -21.45
N GLU A 551 -10.39 -27.78 -21.65
CA GLU A 551 -10.53 -28.44 -22.95
C GLU A 551 -12.02 -28.69 -23.26
N PRO A 552 -12.46 -28.59 -24.54
CA PRO A 552 -11.65 -28.28 -25.72
C PRO A 552 -11.17 -26.84 -25.77
N ALA A 553 -9.91 -26.64 -26.22
CA ALA A 553 -9.31 -25.30 -26.27
C ALA A 553 -9.81 -24.46 -27.45
N ALA A 554 -10.15 -25.09 -28.56
CA ALA A 554 -10.56 -24.39 -29.80
C ALA A 554 -11.82 -25.00 -30.41
N VAL A 555 -12.65 -24.11 -30.98
CA VAL A 555 -13.79 -24.48 -31.81
C VAL A 555 -13.78 -23.56 -33.03
N GLY A 556 -13.58 -24.13 -34.23
CA GLY A 556 -13.38 -23.34 -35.44
C GLY A 556 -12.09 -22.49 -35.40
N ASN A 557 -12.21 -21.20 -35.67
CA ASN A 557 -11.09 -20.26 -35.63
C ASN A 557 -10.93 -19.50 -34.29
N GLY A 558 -11.73 -19.81 -33.28
CA GLY A 558 -11.72 -19.16 -31.99
C GLY A 558 -11.53 -20.12 -30.82
N PHE A 559 -11.55 -19.56 -29.61
CA PHE A 559 -11.50 -20.35 -28.39
C PHE A 559 -12.88 -20.97 -28.09
N ALA A 560 -12.88 -22.09 -27.39
CA ALA A 560 -14.12 -22.72 -26.96
C ALA A 560 -15.00 -21.77 -26.13
N PRO A 561 -16.35 -21.92 -26.19
CA PRO A 561 -17.26 -21.05 -25.44
C PRO A 561 -16.97 -20.99 -23.94
N GLN A 562 -16.54 -22.09 -23.36
CA GLN A 562 -16.17 -22.17 -21.93
C GLN A 562 -15.00 -21.23 -21.57
N ILE A 563 -13.93 -21.23 -22.37
CA ILE A 563 -12.76 -20.34 -22.19
C ILE A 563 -13.23 -18.88 -22.37
N THR A 564 -14.08 -18.64 -23.37
CA THR A 564 -14.62 -17.29 -23.64
C THR A 564 -15.42 -16.77 -22.45
N GLN A 565 -16.37 -17.55 -21.93
CA GLN A 565 -17.19 -17.20 -20.77
C GLN A 565 -16.34 -16.98 -19.51
N THR A 566 -15.38 -17.88 -19.26
CA THR A 566 -14.45 -17.77 -18.14
C THR A 566 -13.63 -16.45 -18.20
N ALA A 567 -13.11 -16.12 -19.39
CA ALA A 567 -12.34 -14.88 -19.58
C ALA A 567 -13.23 -13.62 -19.47
N GLN A 568 -14.47 -13.66 -19.96
CA GLN A 568 -15.44 -12.56 -19.85
C GLN A 568 -15.88 -12.29 -18.41
N GLY A 569 -15.86 -13.30 -17.54
CA GLY A 569 -16.15 -13.15 -16.10
C GLY A 569 -15.06 -12.39 -15.33
N PHE A 570 -13.89 -12.15 -15.92
CA PHE A 570 -12.78 -11.52 -15.21
C PHE A 570 -12.45 -10.12 -15.78
N PRO A 571 -12.55 -9.04 -14.98
CA PRO A 571 -12.32 -7.68 -15.44
C PRO A 571 -10.83 -7.25 -15.42
N GLY A 572 -9.91 -8.19 -15.42
CA GLY A 572 -8.46 -7.95 -15.31
C GLY A 572 -7.63 -8.72 -16.34
N PRO A 573 -6.30 -8.69 -16.19
CA PRO A 573 -5.36 -9.48 -16.99
C PRO A 573 -5.62 -10.97 -16.86
N PHE A 574 -5.51 -11.71 -17.97
CA PHE A 574 -5.69 -13.16 -17.94
C PHE A 574 -4.67 -13.88 -18.84
N ALA A 575 -4.47 -15.15 -18.60
CA ALA A 575 -3.65 -16.01 -19.45
C ALA A 575 -4.36 -17.34 -19.71
N ILE A 576 -4.18 -17.91 -20.91
CA ILE A 576 -4.77 -19.18 -21.32
C ILE A 576 -3.66 -20.18 -21.56
N ALA A 577 -3.67 -21.27 -20.79
CA ALA A 577 -2.73 -22.37 -20.90
C ALA A 577 -3.36 -23.55 -21.65
N ILE A 578 -2.66 -24.10 -22.63
CA ILE A 578 -3.12 -25.21 -23.47
C ILE A 578 -2.01 -26.27 -23.51
N ALA A 579 -2.31 -27.45 -22.99
CA ALA A 579 -1.38 -28.55 -22.93
C ALA A 579 -1.34 -29.30 -24.25
N ARG A 580 -0.13 -29.52 -24.77
CA ARG A 580 0.15 -30.32 -25.97
C ARG A 580 1.46 -31.07 -25.86
N GLY A 581 1.65 -32.07 -26.68
CA GLY A 581 2.92 -32.84 -26.74
C GLY A 581 3.26 -33.49 -25.40
N GLN A 582 4.52 -33.42 -25.01
CA GLN A 582 5.05 -34.06 -23.79
C GLN A 582 4.43 -33.56 -22.49
N GLN A 583 3.94 -32.32 -22.47
CA GLN A 583 3.30 -31.75 -21.26
C GLN A 583 1.85 -32.22 -21.04
N ARG A 584 1.28 -32.94 -22.00
CA ARG A 584 0.04 -33.66 -21.78
C ARG A 584 0.22 -34.84 -20.81
N THR A 585 1.45 -35.38 -20.71
CA THR A 585 1.80 -36.53 -19.88
C THR A 585 2.63 -36.19 -18.65
N SER A 586 3.35 -35.08 -18.65
CA SER A 586 4.18 -34.64 -17.52
C SER A 586 4.28 -33.11 -17.47
N ALA A 587 3.61 -32.50 -16.53
CA ALA A 587 3.68 -31.05 -16.30
C ALA A 587 5.02 -30.60 -15.66
N ALA A 588 5.72 -31.50 -14.98
CA ALA A 588 6.90 -31.19 -14.14
C ALA A 588 8.25 -31.09 -14.91
N ALA A 589 8.27 -31.18 -16.24
CA ALA A 589 9.50 -31.05 -17.01
C ALA A 589 10.04 -29.62 -17.04
N PRO A 590 11.38 -29.39 -16.99
CA PRO A 590 11.96 -28.05 -17.11
C PRO A 590 11.46 -27.34 -18.37
N LEU A 591 11.04 -26.09 -18.21
CA LEU A 591 10.41 -25.31 -19.29
C LEU A 591 11.49 -24.80 -20.27
N ARG A 592 11.37 -25.18 -21.52
CA ARG A 592 12.15 -24.62 -22.64
C ARG A 592 11.24 -23.75 -23.46
N VAL A 593 11.25 -22.45 -23.12
CA VAL A 593 10.27 -21.49 -23.59
C VAL A 593 10.75 -20.79 -24.87
N LEU A 594 9.90 -20.79 -25.89
CA LEU A 594 9.99 -19.84 -26.99
C LEU A 594 9.02 -18.69 -26.73
N VAL A 595 9.48 -17.44 -26.74
CA VAL A 595 8.63 -16.29 -26.59
C VAL A 595 8.73 -15.38 -27.82
N THR A 596 7.59 -14.93 -28.34
CA THR A 596 7.54 -13.97 -29.44
C THR A 596 7.56 -12.54 -28.93
N VAL A 597 8.46 -11.72 -29.47
CA VAL A 597 8.61 -10.31 -29.09
C VAL A 597 8.47 -9.39 -30.29
N SER A 598 7.73 -8.29 -30.11
CA SER A 598 7.43 -7.32 -31.17
C SER A 598 7.72 -5.87 -30.75
N GLY A 599 8.18 -5.64 -29.51
CA GLY A 599 8.41 -4.32 -28.95
C GLY A 599 7.14 -3.62 -28.42
N THR A 600 5.97 -4.27 -28.51
CA THR A 600 4.74 -3.75 -27.91
C THR A 600 4.71 -4.05 -26.41
N ARG A 601 3.96 -3.23 -25.63
CA ARG A 601 3.76 -3.45 -24.20
C ARG A 601 3.26 -4.87 -23.89
N VAL A 602 2.34 -5.37 -24.70
CA VAL A 602 1.74 -6.71 -24.54
C VAL A 602 2.77 -7.81 -24.77
N SER A 603 3.61 -7.71 -25.82
CA SER A 603 4.67 -8.70 -26.06
C SER A 603 5.76 -8.69 -24.98
N ARG A 604 6.06 -7.51 -24.41
CA ARG A 604 6.99 -7.36 -23.30
C ARG A 604 6.47 -8.07 -22.03
N GLN A 605 5.19 -7.91 -21.70
CA GLN A 605 4.57 -8.58 -20.55
C GLN A 605 4.50 -10.11 -20.74
N GLY A 606 4.26 -10.57 -21.98
CA GLY A 606 4.39 -11.99 -22.32
C GLY A 606 5.82 -12.51 -22.13
N ALA A 607 6.84 -11.73 -22.51
CA ALA A 607 8.24 -12.09 -22.29
C ALA A 607 8.59 -12.13 -20.80
N GLU A 608 8.08 -11.24 -20.00
CA GLU A 608 8.27 -11.23 -18.55
C GLU A 608 7.71 -12.51 -17.90
N VAL A 609 6.48 -12.89 -18.26
CA VAL A 609 5.89 -14.15 -17.80
C VAL A 609 6.71 -15.36 -18.23
N ALA A 610 7.17 -15.39 -19.48
CA ALA A 610 8.02 -16.47 -20.01
C ALA A 610 9.34 -16.60 -19.24
N ILE A 611 10.00 -15.50 -18.94
CA ILE A 611 11.25 -15.44 -18.18
C ILE A 611 11.02 -15.92 -16.74
N ALA A 612 9.96 -15.43 -16.07
CA ALA A 612 9.63 -15.83 -14.71
C ALA A 612 9.33 -17.34 -14.59
N LEU A 613 8.56 -17.90 -15.54
CA LEU A 613 8.26 -19.32 -15.59
C LEU A 613 9.52 -20.17 -15.84
N ALA A 614 10.37 -19.77 -16.77
CA ALA A 614 11.61 -20.47 -17.06
C ALA A 614 12.58 -20.39 -15.87
N HIS A 615 12.69 -19.24 -15.21
CA HIS A 615 13.49 -19.10 -13.99
C HIS A 615 13.01 -20.05 -12.90
N ALA A 616 11.68 -20.04 -12.61
CA ALA A 616 11.09 -20.88 -11.57
C ALA A 616 11.26 -22.39 -11.85
N SER A 617 11.20 -22.81 -13.12
CA SER A 617 11.36 -24.22 -13.54
C SER A 617 12.81 -24.64 -13.84
N ARG A 618 13.82 -23.76 -13.60
CA ARG A 618 15.21 -23.96 -14.01
C ARG A 618 15.37 -24.27 -15.51
N GLY A 619 14.50 -23.67 -16.31
CA GLY A 619 14.45 -23.88 -17.76
C GLY A 619 15.29 -22.86 -18.54
N SER A 620 14.92 -22.67 -19.80
CA SER A 620 15.60 -21.73 -20.71
C SER A 620 14.59 -20.93 -21.54
N VAL A 621 14.99 -19.71 -21.95
CA VAL A 621 14.15 -18.82 -22.76
C VAL A 621 14.86 -18.48 -24.08
N THR A 622 14.11 -18.56 -25.17
CA THR A 622 14.53 -18.01 -26.45
C THR A 622 13.53 -16.93 -26.89
N ALA A 623 14.00 -15.69 -27.05
CA ALA A 623 13.21 -14.58 -27.54
C ALA A 623 13.32 -14.50 -29.07
N LEU A 624 12.18 -14.61 -29.77
CA LEU A 624 12.09 -14.54 -31.21
C LEU A 624 11.50 -13.20 -31.64
N TYR A 625 12.30 -12.35 -32.28
CA TYR A 625 11.84 -11.15 -32.96
C TYR A 625 11.70 -11.40 -34.45
N VAL A 626 10.58 -10.98 -35.04
CA VAL A 626 10.33 -11.05 -36.50
C VAL A 626 10.01 -9.66 -37.02
N GLY A 627 10.86 -9.14 -37.87
CA GLY A 627 10.66 -7.86 -38.55
C GLY A 627 9.49 -7.89 -39.53
N ALA A 628 8.73 -6.79 -39.62
CA ALA A 628 7.66 -6.67 -40.60
C ALA A 628 8.20 -6.80 -42.04
N PRO A 629 7.43 -7.41 -42.99
CA PRO A 629 7.79 -7.39 -44.39
C PRO A 629 7.94 -5.92 -44.86
N ARG A 630 8.95 -5.63 -45.65
CA ARG A 630 9.18 -4.31 -46.19
C ARG A 630 7.94 -3.86 -47.01
N ALA A 631 7.07 -3.09 -46.40
CA ALA A 631 6.03 -2.37 -47.13
C ALA A 631 6.70 -1.42 -48.10
N GLY A 632 6.16 -1.40 -49.35
CA GLY A 632 6.80 -0.78 -50.51
C GLY A 632 7.21 0.67 -50.34
N SER A 633 8.03 1.13 -51.24
CA SER A 633 8.85 2.34 -51.32
C SER A 633 8.15 3.71 -51.09
N LEU A 634 6.84 3.77 -50.90
CA LEU A 634 6.08 5.02 -50.70
C LEU A 634 6.19 5.62 -49.25
N TRP A 635 6.53 4.80 -48.27
CA TRP A 635 6.73 5.27 -46.87
C TRP A 635 8.06 6.00 -46.64
N ARG A 636 9.06 5.78 -47.52
CA ARG A 636 10.36 6.45 -47.43
C ARG A 636 10.31 7.93 -47.80
N LEU A 637 9.33 8.34 -48.57
CA LEU A 637 9.20 9.72 -49.03
C LEU A 637 8.51 10.65 -48.04
N GLN A 638 7.83 10.11 -47.03
CA GLN A 638 7.02 10.92 -46.13
C GLN A 638 7.63 11.13 -44.73
N PHE A 639 8.55 10.28 -44.29
CA PHE A 639 9.15 10.37 -42.95
C PHE A 639 10.64 10.03 -42.96
N GLY A 640 11.48 10.90 -43.45
CA GLY A 640 12.94 10.91 -43.44
C GLY A 640 13.72 9.69 -42.91
N GLU A 641 14.92 9.47 -43.34
CA GLU A 641 15.85 8.34 -43.09
C GLU A 641 16.22 8.04 -41.60
N ALA A 642 15.51 8.54 -40.60
CA ALA A 642 15.97 8.61 -39.22
C ALA A 642 15.72 7.37 -38.37
N LEU A 643 15.12 6.28 -38.85
CA LEU A 643 14.92 5.04 -38.06
C LEU A 643 15.27 3.80 -38.91
N ALA A 644 16.54 3.41 -38.89
CA ALA A 644 17.02 2.19 -39.53
C ALA A 644 16.35 0.95 -38.84
N PRO A 645 15.74 0.01 -39.64
CA PRO A 645 15.01 -1.14 -39.11
C PRO A 645 15.82 -2.10 -38.22
N ARG A 646 17.15 -2.08 -38.32
CA ARG A 646 18.04 -2.93 -37.51
C ARG A 646 18.18 -2.43 -36.09
N GLY A 647 18.30 -1.14 -35.86
CA GLY A 647 18.45 -0.59 -34.49
C GLY A 647 17.22 -0.83 -33.58
N TYR A 648 16.02 -0.86 -34.17
CA TYR A 648 14.79 -1.14 -33.39
C TYR A 648 14.70 -2.61 -32.95
N ALA A 649 15.04 -3.58 -33.82
CA ALA A 649 15.06 -4.99 -33.50
C ALA A 649 16.06 -5.29 -32.37
N ASP A 650 17.25 -4.69 -32.47
CA ASP A 650 18.31 -4.84 -31.47
C ASP A 650 17.89 -4.23 -30.12
N ALA A 651 17.18 -3.10 -30.12
CA ALA A 651 16.67 -2.44 -28.92
C ALA A 651 15.61 -3.32 -28.20
N VAL A 652 14.63 -3.86 -28.96
CA VAL A 652 13.59 -4.75 -28.41
C VAL A 652 14.19 -6.02 -27.82
N VAL A 653 15.14 -6.61 -28.52
CA VAL A 653 15.80 -7.86 -28.06
C VAL A 653 16.68 -7.58 -26.85
N ARG A 654 17.40 -6.46 -26.85
CA ARG A 654 18.22 -6.05 -25.71
C ARG A 654 17.39 -5.85 -24.45
N GLU A 655 16.24 -5.21 -24.56
CA GLU A 655 15.31 -5.02 -23.45
C GLU A 655 14.89 -6.37 -22.83
N VAL A 656 14.66 -7.40 -23.64
CA VAL A 656 14.28 -8.74 -23.15
C VAL A 656 15.49 -9.48 -22.54
N ILE A 657 16.70 -9.28 -23.07
CA ILE A 657 17.93 -9.81 -22.48
C ILE A 657 18.18 -9.16 -21.12
N GLU A 658 18.12 -7.84 -21.02
CA GLU A 658 18.25 -7.10 -19.75
C GLU A 658 17.21 -7.57 -18.71
N MET A 659 15.98 -7.83 -19.17
CA MET A 659 14.95 -8.45 -18.31
C MET A 659 15.37 -9.83 -17.83
N GLY A 660 15.94 -10.67 -18.70
CA GLY A 660 16.47 -11.99 -18.33
C GLY A 660 17.60 -11.91 -17.31
N GLU A 661 18.56 -11.02 -17.50
CA GLU A 661 19.67 -10.78 -16.57
C GLU A 661 19.14 -10.37 -15.19
N HIS A 662 18.09 -9.55 -15.16
CA HIS A 662 17.44 -9.12 -13.93
C HIS A 662 16.82 -10.29 -13.14
N TYR A 663 16.20 -11.25 -13.85
CA TYR A 663 15.68 -12.49 -13.26
C TYR A 663 16.75 -13.58 -13.05
N GLY A 664 18.01 -13.33 -13.43
CA GLY A 664 19.11 -14.27 -13.28
C GLY A 664 19.06 -15.45 -14.28
N ILE A 665 18.43 -15.25 -15.44
CA ILE A 665 18.33 -16.26 -16.50
C ILE A 665 18.90 -15.74 -17.82
N GLU A 666 19.69 -16.56 -18.50
CA GLU A 666 20.21 -16.25 -19.83
C GLU A 666 19.10 -16.37 -20.88
N VAL A 667 18.80 -15.26 -21.57
CA VAL A 667 17.85 -15.23 -22.69
C VAL A 667 18.59 -15.30 -24.02
N ARG A 668 18.30 -16.35 -24.80
CA ARG A 668 18.82 -16.47 -26.15
C ARG A 668 17.98 -15.65 -27.13
N ALA A 669 18.62 -14.82 -27.94
CA ALA A 669 17.94 -14.00 -28.91
C ALA A 669 17.98 -14.62 -30.32
N ARG A 670 16.84 -14.54 -31.01
CA ARG A 670 16.70 -14.92 -32.42
C ARG A 670 16.01 -13.78 -33.18
N ILE A 671 16.73 -13.13 -34.08
CA ILE A 671 16.20 -12.04 -34.94
C ILE A 671 16.00 -12.57 -36.34
N ARG A 672 14.77 -12.41 -36.87
CA ARG A 672 14.44 -12.69 -38.26
C ARG A 672 14.17 -11.34 -38.93
N PRO A 673 15.03 -10.87 -39.83
CA PRO A 673 14.98 -9.51 -40.35
C PRO A 673 13.77 -9.24 -41.26
N SER A 674 13.17 -10.27 -41.86
CA SER A 674 11.94 -10.15 -42.64
C SER A 674 11.24 -11.51 -42.76
N GLY A 675 9.91 -11.49 -42.80
CA GLY A 675 9.11 -12.67 -43.03
C GLY A 675 7.75 -12.63 -42.34
N SER A 676 6.92 -13.65 -42.60
CA SER A 676 5.69 -13.88 -41.86
C SER A 676 6.02 -14.36 -40.48
N VAL A 677 5.49 -13.69 -39.46
CA VAL A 677 5.63 -14.09 -38.03
C VAL A 677 5.25 -15.55 -37.86
N ARG A 678 4.16 -15.95 -38.48
CA ARG A 678 3.64 -17.32 -38.53
C ARG A 678 4.70 -18.33 -38.97
N SER A 679 5.28 -18.16 -40.16
CA SER A 679 6.25 -19.13 -40.69
C SER A 679 7.59 -19.10 -39.94
N ALA A 680 7.91 -17.99 -39.30
CA ALA A 680 9.11 -17.86 -38.47
C ALA A 680 8.95 -18.64 -37.15
N VAL A 681 7.81 -18.50 -36.48
CA VAL A 681 7.50 -19.23 -35.23
C VAL A 681 7.43 -20.73 -35.49
N LEU A 682 6.69 -21.18 -36.51
CA LEU A 682 6.58 -22.60 -36.82
C LEU A 682 7.94 -23.23 -37.16
N ARG A 683 8.78 -22.56 -37.96
CA ARG A 683 10.14 -23.01 -38.28
C ARG A 683 11.06 -23.07 -37.06
N GLU A 684 10.93 -22.14 -36.13
CA GLU A 684 11.76 -22.13 -34.92
C GLU A 684 11.34 -23.24 -33.96
N LEU A 685 10.03 -23.50 -33.81
CA LEU A 685 9.50 -24.60 -33.00
C LEU A 685 9.91 -25.97 -33.52
N THR A 686 10.01 -26.17 -34.86
CA THR A 686 10.47 -27.43 -35.43
C THR A 686 11.98 -27.65 -35.31
N ARG A 687 12.77 -26.58 -35.15
CA ARG A 687 14.23 -26.63 -35.07
C ARG A 687 14.79 -26.77 -33.68
N GLY A 688 14.04 -26.24 -32.68
CA GLY A 688 14.47 -26.19 -31.28
C GLY A 688 13.70 -27.14 -30.38
N PRO A 689 14.26 -27.48 -29.24
CA PRO A 689 13.66 -28.44 -28.30
C PRO A 689 12.65 -27.70 -27.34
N TYR A 690 11.80 -26.88 -27.91
CA TYR A 690 10.83 -26.10 -27.10
C TYR A 690 9.63 -26.94 -26.65
N ASN A 691 9.21 -26.77 -25.38
CA ASN A 691 8.02 -27.43 -24.83
C ASN A 691 6.91 -26.46 -24.46
N LEU A 692 7.18 -25.13 -24.47
CA LEU A 692 6.20 -24.08 -24.25
C LEU A 692 6.42 -22.91 -25.20
N LEU A 693 5.36 -22.49 -25.91
CA LEU A 693 5.32 -21.23 -26.66
C LEU A 693 4.53 -20.19 -25.85
N VAL A 694 5.15 -19.06 -25.54
CA VAL A 694 4.50 -17.94 -24.88
C VAL A 694 4.29 -16.80 -25.85
N MET A 695 3.07 -16.25 -25.88
CA MET A 695 2.72 -15.13 -26.74
C MET A 695 1.96 -14.07 -25.92
N GLY A 696 2.46 -12.85 -25.91
CA GLY A 696 1.69 -11.69 -25.45
C GLY A 696 0.70 -11.26 -26.53
N VAL A 697 -0.60 -11.21 -26.21
CA VAL A 697 -1.69 -10.96 -27.14
C VAL A 697 -2.75 -10.04 -26.54
N SER A 698 -3.47 -9.28 -27.38
CA SER A 698 -4.59 -8.45 -26.92
C SER A 698 -5.91 -9.08 -27.41
N PRO A 699 -6.94 -9.15 -26.55
CA PRO A 699 -8.25 -9.63 -26.93
C PRO A 699 -8.92 -8.61 -27.87
N ARG A 700 -9.63 -9.13 -28.88
CA ARG A 700 -10.42 -8.33 -29.83
C ARG A 700 -11.92 -8.43 -29.49
N PRO A 701 -12.70 -7.35 -29.71
CA PRO A 701 -14.13 -7.40 -29.46
C PRO A 701 -14.82 -8.42 -30.37
N GLY A 702 -15.76 -9.17 -29.81
CA GLY A 702 -16.54 -10.20 -30.51
C GLY A 702 -17.31 -11.10 -29.57
N ALA A 703 -18.27 -11.86 -30.08
CA ALA A 703 -19.05 -12.83 -29.30
C ALA A 703 -18.21 -14.01 -28.81
N GLN A 704 -17.13 -14.34 -29.52
CA GLN A 704 -16.14 -15.34 -29.14
C GLN A 704 -14.80 -14.66 -28.87
N LEU A 705 -14.04 -15.18 -27.92
CA LEU A 705 -12.70 -14.70 -27.61
C LEU A 705 -11.80 -14.93 -28.82
N PHE A 706 -11.28 -13.84 -29.37
CA PHE A 706 -10.37 -13.85 -30.49
C PHE A 706 -9.11 -13.02 -30.16
N LEU A 707 -7.95 -13.67 -30.24
CA LEU A 707 -6.66 -13.09 -29.90
C LEU A 707 -5.82 -12.71 -31.15
N GLY A 708 -6.49 -12.60 -32.30
CA GLY A 708 -5.88 -12.26 -33.58
C GLY A 708 -5.50 -13.50 -34.41
N GLU A 709 -5.27 -13.29 -35.71
CA GLU A 709 -5.04 -14.36 -36.69
C GLU A 709 -3.80 -15.21 -36.37
N ILE A 710 -2.71 -14.59 -35.89
CA ILE A 710 -1.47 -15.32 -35.56
C ILE A 710 -1.72 -16.24 -34.38
N ALA A 711 -2.42 -15.78 -33.35
CA ALA A 711 -2.74 -16.61 -32.17
C ALA A 711 -3.68 -17.77 -32.55
N ALA A 712 -4.71 -17.51 -33.37
CA ALA A 712 -5.64 -18.53 -33.87
C ALA A 712 -4.91 -19.60 -34.68
N GLU A 713 -3.96 -19.22 -35.50
CA GLU A 713 -3.19 -20.17 -36.28
C GLU A 713 -2.20 -20.97 -35.44
N MET A 714 -1.54 -20.35 -34.46
CA MET A 714 -0.72 -21.09 -33.50
C MET A 714 -1.58 -22.09 -32.72
N LEU A 715 -2.78 -21.67 -32.32
CA LEU A 715 -3.77 -22.55 -31.68
C LEU A 715 -4.15 -23.74 -32.56
N ALA A 716 -4.26 -23.57 -33.87
CA ALA A 716 -4.65 -24.64 -34.80
C ALA A 716 -3.51 -25.61 -35.16
N ARG A 717 -2.26 -25.12 -35.29
CA ARG A 717 -1.17 -25.86 -35.96
C ARG A 717 -0.01 -26.27 -35.08
N VAL A 718 0.18 -25.65 -33.89
CA VAL A 718 1.34 -25.89 -33.05
C VAL A 718 1.13 -27.17 -32.21
N GLY A 719 2.05 -28.10 -32.23
CA GLY A 719 2.03 -29.31 -31.40
C GLY A 719 2.68 -29.14 -30.02
N THR A 720 3.27 -27.99 -29.74
CA THR A 720 3.89 -27.62 -28.47
C THR A 720 2.86 -26.92 -27.59
N SER A 721 2.95 -27.05 -26.27
CA SER A 721 2.07 -26.33 -25.33
C SER A 721 2.14 -24.82 -25.51
N LEU A 722 1.00 -24.16 -25.30
CA LEU A 722 0.80 -22.74 -25.56
C LEU A 722 0.41 -22.00 -24.27
N LEU A 723 0.95 -20.79 -24.09
CA LEU A 723 0.51 -19.85 -23.09
C LEU A 723 0.26 -18.49 -23.75
N PHE A 724 -0.99 -18.11 -23.87
CA PHE A 724 -1.39 -16.78 -24.33
C PHE A 724 -1.54 -15.86 -23.12
N VAL A 725 -0.77 -14.78 -23.06
CA VAL A 725 -0.81 -13.79 -21.99
C VAL A 725 -1.54 -12.54 -22.49
N CYS A 726 -2.68 -12.23 -21.86
CA CYS A 726 -3.54 -11.09 -22.18
C CYS A 726 -3.49 -10.08 -21.03
N PRO A 727 -2.66 -9.05 -21.10
CA PRO A 727 -2.56 -8.05 -20.03
C PRO A 727 -3.75 -7.10 -19.94
N GLU A 728 -4.61 -7.12 -20.94
CA GLU A 728 -5.83 -6.28 -21.05
C GLU A 728 -7.07 -7.17 -20.86
N PRO A 729 -8.12 -6.66 -20.16
CA PRO A 729 -9.36 -7.40 -20.01
C PRO A 729 -10.09 -7.59 -21.36
N VAL A 730 -11.00 -8.53 -21.42
CA VAL A 730 -11.87 -8.70 -22.59
C VAL A 730 -12.72 -7.44 -22.78
N PRO A 731 -12.76 -6.81 -23.96
CA PRO A 731 -13.59 -5.65 -24.22
C PRO A 731 -15.08 -5.95 -23.90
N GLY A 732 -15.70 -5.13 -23.04
CA GLY A 732 -17.09 -5.32 -22.58
C GLY A 732 -17.22 -6.01 -21.22
N ALA A 733 -16.17 -6.58 -20.64
CA ALA A 733 -16.20 -7.13 -19.28
C ALA A 733 -16.45 -6.05 -18.21
N GLU A 734 -16.03 -4.81 -18.46
CA GLU A 734 -16.28 -3.67 -17.56
C GLU A 734 -17.75 -3.21 -17.54
N ALA A 735 -18.52 -3.45 -18.61
CA ALA A 735 -19.92 -3.03 -18.70
C ALA A 735 -20.87 -3.92 -17.87
N GLN A 736 -20.39 -5.03 -17.35
CA GLN A 736 -21.17 -5.97 -16.50
C GLN A 736 -20.95 -5.78 -15.00
N ARG A 737 -20.30 -4.70 -14.57
CA ARG A 737 -20.44 -4.27 -13.17
C ARG A 737 -21.91 -4.00 -12.93
N PRO A 738 -22.59 -4.67 -11.98
CA PRO A 738 -23.96 -4.31 -11.64
C PRO A 738 -23.92 -2.83 -11.31
N SER A 739 -24.59 -2.02 -12.12
CA SER A 739 -24.84 -0.61 -11.81
C SER A 739 -25.42 -0.61 -10.42
N ALA A 740 -24.76 0.05 -9.48
CA ALA A 740 -25.37 0.37 -8.21
C ALA A 740 -26.72 1.01 -8.55
N ASN A 741 -27.77 0.29 -8.25
CA ASN A 741 -29.15 0.67 -8.56
C ASN A 741 -29.40 2.04 -7.90
N PRO A 742 -29.64 3.13 -8.61
CA PRO A 742 -29.97 4.42 -8.01
C PRO A 742 -31.47 4.40 -7.71
N GLY A 743 -31.89 3.60 -6.71
CA GLY A 743 -33.29 3.52 -6.34
C GLY A 743 -33.55 2.39 -5.35
N VAL A 744 -33.33 2.63 -4.10
CA VAL A 744 -34.21 2.51 -2.92
C VAL A 744 -33.52 3.22 -1.74
#